data_f6133eefc0bbf552581f85691a37d95b
#
_entry.id   f6133eefc0bbf552581f85691a37d95b
#
_cell.length_a   1.000
_cell.length_b   1.000
_cell.length_c   1.000
_cell.angle_alpha   90.00
_cell.angle_beta   90.00
_cell.angle_gamma   90.00
#
_symmetry.space_group_name_H-M   'P 1'
#
loop_
_entity.id
_entity.type
_entity.pdbx_description
1 polymer ?
#
loop_
_entity_poly.entity_id
_entity_poly.type
_entity_poly.pdbx_seq_one_letter_code
_entity_poly.pdbx_strand_id
1 'polypeptide(L)'
;MVFFIMDYWLPPASEKARWRHRIGEAIIGKAERAGQSDLRRVTADTLSRYCGTQREPALAALQPARDGPRSGRITGLNRRDAPTQPDANRMSTERNDAPAASNFIRNIIDDDNRTGKWGGRVETRFPPEPNGYLHIGHAKSICLNFSVARDYGGVCHLRFDDTNPEKESVEYVDSIVDAVRWLGFDWRKDAVDHQYFASDYYDKLYEFAELLIQRGKAYVDSQSADEMRANRGSLTEGGKPSPYRDRSPEDNLDLFRRMKAGEFKEGEHVLRAKIDMASPNMNMRDPVIYRIRYAHHYRTGDAWCVYPMYDYTHCISDALEGITHSLCTLEFEDHRPLYDWVLNELADAGVFTRPLPQQIEFSRLNLTYAITSKRKLLQLVTEGHVEGWDDPRMPTIVGIRRRGFTPESIHLFCERIGVTKVDSWIDMSVFEGALRDDLDDKAPRSVAVLDPLKLVIDNYPEDLEEACTAPVHPHHPERGVRTFPISRELWIEREDFVENPPKGYFRLFPGNKVRLRYGYVIECTGFDKDADGNVTAVHCNYFPDSKSGTDGANTYKVKGNIHWVSAKHAQPAEVRIYDRLFKEPHPDAGGANFLEALNPDSKKITQAYVEPGAGDVAPETRLQFERHGYFVADRVDSKPGKPVFNRIVGLRDSWGKPA
;
A
#
# COMPACT_ATOMS: atom_id res chain seq x y z
N MET A 1 -9.54 -21.90 9.88
CA MET A 1 -9.02 -22.13 11.26
C MET A 1 -8.43 -23.52 11.47
N VAL A 2 -8.95 -24.58 10.84
CA VAL A 2 -8.38 -25.95 10.95
C VAL A 2 -7.07 -26.10 10.15
N PHE A 3 -6.87 -25.35 9.07
CA PHE A 3 -5.65 -25.39 8.25
C PHE A 3 -4.46 -24.65 8.85
N PHE A 4 -4.66 -23.69 9.77
CA PHE A 4 -3.59 -22.89 10.39
C PHE A 4 -2.85 -23.58 11.55
N ILE A 5 -3.46 -24.59 12.16
CA ILE A 5 -2.85 -25.34 13.29
C ILE A 5 -1.94 -26.48 12.77
N MET A 6 -2.01 -26.81 11.49
CA MET A 6 -1.30 -27.95 10.90
C MET A 6 0.17 -27.69 10.52
N ASP A 7 0.63 -26.46 10.47
CA ASP A 7 1.99 -26.17 9.97
C ASP A 7 3.11 -26.28 11.02
N TYR A 8 2.77 -26.42 12.31
CA TYR A 8 3.77 -26.50 13.39
C TYR A 8 4.27 -27.91 13.75
N TRP A 9 3.67 -28.99 13.21
CA TRP A 9 3.98 -30.38 13.61
C TRP A 9 3.91 -31.38 12.44
N LEU A 10 4.65 -31.21 11.38
CA LEU A 10 4.57 -32.11 10.23
C LEU A 10 5.90 -32.76 9.81
N PRO A 11 5.86 -34.07 9.43
CA PRO A 11 7.01 -34.80 8.90
C PRO A 11 7.44 -34.30 7.52
N PRO A 12 8.57 -34.77 6.94
CA PRO A 12 9.15 -34.29 5.69
C PRO A 12 8.20 -34.21 4.51
N ALA A 13 8.48 -33.32 3.54
CA ALA A 13 7.59 -32.90 2.47
C ALA A 13 6.93 -34.02 1.65
N SER A 14 7.55 -35.18 1.53
CA SER A 14 7.03 -36.36 0.78
C SER A 14 5.86 -37.08 1.45
N GLU A 15 5.66 -36.90 2.76
CA GLU A 15 4.57 -37.52 3.53
C GLU A 15 3.40 -36.56 3.82
N LYS A 16 3.63 -35.24 3.72
CA LYS A 16 2.63 -34.19 3.99
C LYS A 16 1.37 -34.33 3.14
N ALA A 17 1.51 -34.69 1.88
CA ALA A 17 0.38 -34.81 0.96
C ALA A 17 -0.55 -36.00 1.29
N ARG A 18 0.02 -37.14 1.68
CA ARG A 18 -0.75 -38.34 2.09
C ARG A 18 -1.43 -38.13 3.43
N TRP A 19 -0.81 -37.40 4.32
CA TRP A 19 -1.34 -37.10 5.63
C TRP A 19 -2.52 -36.11 5.57
N ARG A 20 -2.39 -35.06 4.78
CA ARG A 20 -3.47 -34.09 4.52
C ARG A 20 -4.70 -34.74 3.88
N HIS A 21 -4.50 -35.67 2.94
CA HIS A 21 -5.59 -36.40 2.30
C HIS A 21 -6.36 -37.28 3.28
N ARG A 22 -5.71 -38.08 4.11
CA ARG A 22 -6.35 -38.97 5.10
C ARG A 22 -7.12 -38.24 6.19
N ILE A 23 -6.61 -37.13 6.69
CA ILE A 23 -7.31 -36.34 7.72
C ILE A 23 -8.45 -35.53 7.11
N GLY A 24 -8.27 -34.99 5.89
CA GLY A 24 -9.30 -34.30 5.15
C GLY A 24 -10.53 -35.19 4.90
N GLU A 25 -10.32 -36.40 4.41
CA GLU A 25 -11.42 -37.39 4.18
C GLU A 25 -12.10 -37.80 5.49
N ALA A 26 -11.37 -37.98 6.58
CA ALA A 26 -11.93 -38.33 7.89
C ALA A 26 -12.79 -37.21 8.50
N ILE A 27 -12.46 -35.96 8.25
CA ILE A 27 -13.22 -34.80 8.73
C ILE A 27 -14.44 -34.54 7.84
N ILE A 28 -14.28 -34.59 6.49
CA ILE A 28 -15.36 -34.36 5.53
C ILE A 28 -16.44 -35.45 5.65
N GLY A 29 -16.06 -36.70 5.72
CA GLY A 29 -17.02 -37.81 5.85
C GLY A 29 -17.79 -37.85 7.19
N LYS A 30 -17.34 -37.13 8.21
CA LYS A 30 -18.07 -36.95 9.48
C LYS A 30 -18.86 -35.64 9.54
N ALA A 31 -18.44 -34.61 8.81
CA ALA A 31 -19.14 -33.32 8.74
C ALA A 31 -20.45 -33.43 7.93
N GLU A 32 -20.47 -34.27 6.93
CA GLU A 32 -21.69 -34.53 6.12
C GLU A 32 -22.81 -35.26 6.89
N ARG A 33 -22.48 -35.85 8.06
CA ARG A 33 -23.43 -36.60 8.90
C ARG A 33 -23.84 -35.86 10.18
N ALA A 34 -23.26 -34.72 10.47
CA ALA A 34 -23.53 -33.94 11.69
C ALA A 34 -24.02 -32.54 11.33
N GLY A 35 -25.11 -32.10 11.96
CA GLY A 35 -25.61 -30.71 11.80
C GLY A 35 -24.64 -29.67 12.33
N GLN A 36 -24.81 -28.42 11.90
CA GLN A 36 -23.88 -27.29 12.16
C GLN A 36 -23.50 -27.03 13.63
N SER A 37 -24.28 -27.52 14.60
CA SER A 37 -24.02 -27.36 16.04
C SER A 37 -22.95 -28.30 16.61
N ASP A 38 -22.65 -29.41 15.96
CA ASP A 38 -21.73 -30.44 16.47
C ASP A 38 -20.35 -30.48 15.82
N LEU A 39 -20.12 -29.65 14.83
CA LEU A 39 -18.84 -29.57 14.09
C LEU A 39 -17.60 -29.32 14.99
N ARG A 40 -17.76 -28.58 16.08
CA ARG A 40 -16.66 -28.30 17.01
C ARG A 40 -16.26 -29.51 17.85
N ARG A 41 -17.20 -30.35 18.24
CA ARG A 41 -16.96 -31.60 19.01
C ARG A 41 -16.33 -32.68 18.15
N VAL A 42 -16.80 -32.84 16.93
CA VAL A 42 -16.28 -33.82 15.96
C VAL A 42 -14.83 -33.54 15.59
N THR A 43 -14.43 -32.27 15.51
CA THR A 43 -13.05 -31.85 15.17
C THR A 43 -12.08 -32.11 16.34
N ALA A 44 -12.49 -31.83 17.58
CA ALA A 44 -11.67 -32.04 18.77
C ALA A 44 -11.42 -33.53 19.04
N ASP A 45 -12.46 -34.38 18.90
CA ASP A 45 -12.38 -35.83 19.10
C ASP A 45 -11.53 -36.54 18.04
N THR A 46 -11.58 -36.05 16.80
CA THR A 46 -10.81 -36.63 15.68
C THR A 46 -9.32 -36.30 15.83
N LEU A 47 -9.00 -35.07 16.23
CA LEU A 47 -7.60 -34.63 16.46
C LEU A 47 -6.97 -35.34 17.68
N SER A 48 -7.72 -35.58 18.77
CA SER A 48 -7.25 -36.29 19.94
C SER A 48 -6.87 -37.76 19.65
N ARG A 49 -7.51 -38.44 18.72
CA ARG A 49 -7.22 -39.83 18.35
C ARG A 49 -5.99 -40.01 17.46
N TYR A 50 -5.58 -38.95 16.74
CA TYR A 50 -4.46 -39.00 15.79
C TYR A 50 -3.16 -38.38 16.31
N CYS A 51 -3.23 -37.56 17.38
CA CYS A 51 -2.07 -36.94 18.04
C CYS A 51 -1.87 -37.54 19.42
N GLY A 52 -1.37 -38.75 19.53
CA GLY A 52 -1.19 -39.49 20.79
C GLY A 52 -0.76 -38.60 21.98
N THR A 53 -1.40 -38.84 23.09
CA THR A 53 -1.33 -38.18 24.41
C THR A 53 0.05 -37.64 24.81
N GLN A 54 0.25 -36.31 24.76
CA GLN A 54 1.10 -35.60 25.68
C GLN A 54 0.57 -34.17 25.96
N ARG A 55 0.07 -34.07 27.18
CA ARG A 55 -0.12 -32.93 28.10
C ARG A 55 -0.35 -31.51 27.59
N GLU A 56 -1.53 -31.03 28.00
CA GLU A 56 -1.95 -29.61 28.07
C GLU A 56 -0.85 -28.63 28.54
N PRO A 57 -0.83 -27.42 27.97
CA PRO A 57 -1.70 -26.36 28.50
C PRO A 57 -2.23 -25.33 27.43
N ALA A 58 -2.89 -25.76 26.39
CA ALA A 58 -3.42 -24.84 25.40
C ALA A 58 -4.97 -24.73 25.36
N LEU A 59 -5.68 -25.40 26.28
CA LEU A 59 -7.15 -25.46 26.32
C LEU A 59 -7.81 -24.47 27.30
N ALA A 60 -7.04 -23.69 28.05
CA ALA A 60 -7.58 -22.74 29.03
C ALA A 60 -8.12 -21.42 28.47
N ALA A 61 -7.94 -21.16 27.17
CA ALA A 61 -8.32 -19.87 26.53
C ALA A 61 -9.72 -19.85 25.86
N LEU A 62 -10.54 -20.89 26.06
CA LEU A 62 -11.85 -21.01 25.40
C LEU A 62 -13.00 -21.21 26.38
N GLN A 63 -13.13 -20.37 27.42
CA GLN A 63 -14.38 -20.26 28.16
C GLN A 63 -15.07 -18.91 27.93
N PRO A 64 -16.37 -18.89 27.66
CA PRO A 64 -17.12 -17.66 27.43
C PRO A 64 -17.48 -16.97 28.75
N ALA A 65 -17.27 -15.66 28.79
CA ALA A 65 -17.78 -14.81 29.86
C ALA A 65 -19.32 -14.83 29.89
N ARG A 66 -19.89 -15.15 31.02
CA ARG A 66 -21.32 -15.03 31.33
C ARG A 66 -21.58 -13.78 32.17
N ASP A 67 -22.68 -13.14 31.81
CA ASP A 67 -23.58 -12.31 32.58
C ASP A 67 -23.12 -10.91 33.05
N GLY A 68 -23.75 -9.89 32.43
CA GLY A 68 -23.81 -8.52 32.92
C GLY A 68 -24.91 -8.32 33.99
N PRO A 69 -24.90 -7.25 34.72
CA PRO A 69 -26.02 -6.89 35.56
C PRO A 69 -26.85 -5.71 35.04
N ARG A 70 -28.09 -5.78 35.48
CA ARG A 70 -29.33 -5.04 35.18
C ARG A 70 -29.28 -3.54 35.49
N SER A 71 -30.08 -2.86 34.67
CA SER A 71 -30.69 -1.54 34.82
C SER A 71 -30.92 -1.00 36.26
N GLY A 72 -30.58 0.26 36.42
CA GLY A 72 -31.10 1.13 37.47
C GLY A 72 -31.49 2.49 36.91
N ARG A 73 -32.81 2.76 36.88
CA ARG A 73 -33.41 4.08 36.64
C ARG A 73 -33.13 4.96 37.84
N ILE A 74 -32.73 6.22 37.60
CA ILE A 74 -33.07 7.32 38.53
C ILE A 74 -33.45 8.56 37.71
N THR A 75 -34.60 9.05 38.01
CA THR A 75 -35.25 10.30 37.59
C THR A 75 -34.75 11.48 38.41
N GLY A 76 -34.71 12.69 37.82
CA GLY A 76 -34.62 13.92 38.60
C GLY A 76 -34.22 15.16 37.83
N LEU A 77 -35.18 15.98 37.49
CA LEU A 77 -35.10 17.34 36.95
C LEU A 77 -34.24 18.30 37.81
N ASN A 78 -33.49 19.21 37.16
CA ASN A 78 -33.77 20.64 37.39
C ASN A 78 -33.09 21.55 36.34
N ARG A 79 -33.86 22.52 35.89
CA ARG A 79 -33.50 23.68 35.05
C ARG A 79 -32.88 24.77 35.93
N ARG A 80 -31.95 25.50 35.37
CA ARG A 80 -31.73 26.98 35.35
C ARG A 80 -30.23 27.26 35.30
N ASP A 81 -29.77 27.96 34.33
CA ASP A 81 -29.45 29.38 34.12
C ASP A 81 -28.34 29.48 33.03
N ALA A 82 -28.63 30.29 32.04
CA ALA A 82 -27.64 30.75 31.07
C ALA A 82 -26.84 31.92 31.66
N PRO A 83 -25.56 32.07 31.31
CA PRO A 83 -25.15 33.38 30.85
C PRO A 83 -24.22 33.37 29.61
N THR A 84 -24.46 34.36 28.74
CA THR A 84 -23.57 35.22 27.94
C THR A 84 -22.36 34.63 27.22
N GLN A 85 -22.38 34.83 25.89
CA GLN A 85 -21.24 34.76 24.99
C GLN A 85 -20.05 35.62 25.42
N PRO A 86 -18.83 35.21 25.11
CA PRO A 86 -17.91 36.13 24.42
C PRO A 86 -17.16 35.52 23.24
N ASP A 87 -16.97 36.37 22.24
CA ASP A 87 -15.92 36.53 21.24
C ASP A 87 -15.41 35.33 20.43
N ALA A 88 -15.82 35.37 19.16
CA ALA A 88 -15.15 34.75 18.02
C ALA A 88 -13.75 35.33 17.80
N ASN A 89 -12.70 34.55 18.07
CA ASN A 89 -11.47 34.48 17.28
C ASN A 89 -10.37 33.71 18.02
N ARG A 90 -10.40 32.39 17.89
CA ARG A 90 -9.22 31.50 18.01
C ARG A 90 -9.61 30.11 17.55
N MET A 91 -9.62 29.89 16.23
CA MET A 91 -9.55 28.53 15.72
C MET A 91 -8.11 28.02 15.89
N SER A 92 -7.83 27.44 17.05
CA SER A 92 -6.74 26.50 17.21
C SER A 92 -7.26 25.14 16.73
N THR A 93 -6.65 24.60 15.72
CA THR A 93 -6.80 23.20 15.29
C THR A 93 -6.34 22.29 16.42
N GLU A 94 -7.22 21.94 17.34
CA GLU A 94 -6.99 20.82 18.25
C GLU A 94 -7.09 19.52 17.42
N ARG A 95 -5.91 18.98 17.09
CA ARG A 95 -5.79 17.58 16.72
C ARG A 95 -6.27 16.77 17.93
N ASN A 96 -7.16 15.80 17.72
CA ASN A 96 -7.47 14.78 18.69
C ASN A 96 -6.19 14.03 19.02
N ASP A 97 -5.51 14.38 20.11
CA ASP A 97 -4.39 13.65 20.70
C ASP A 97 -4.89 12.39 21.43
N ALA A 98 -5.54 11.48 20.70
CA ALA A 98 -5.63 10.12 21.20
C ALA A 98 -4.20 9.52 21.09
N PRO A 99 -3.66 8.93 22.18
CA PRO A 99 -2.33 8.33 22.12
C PRO A 99 -2.29 7.32 20.98
N ALA A 100 -1.28 7.43 20.12
CA ALA A 100 -1.08 6.51 19.00
C ALA A 100 -1.10 5.07 19.53
N ALA A 101 -1.83 4.17 18.86
CA ALA A 101 -1.96 2.78 19.27
C ALA A 101 -0.59 2.18 19.50
N SER A 102 -0.35 1.64 20.71
CA SER A 102 0.94 1.04 21.08
C SER A 102 1.18 -0.21 20.24
N ASN A 103 2.43 -0.43 19.85
CA ASN A 103 2.90 -1.64 19.18
C ASN A 103 4.25 -2.05 19.76
N PHE A 104 4.74 -3.24 19.41
CA PHE A 104 5.98 -3.77 19.99
C PHE A 104 7.21 -2.89 19.74
N ILE A 105 7.29 -2.15 18.61
CA ILE A 105 8.39 -1.21 18.34
C ILE A 105 8.31 -0.03 19.30
N ARG A 106 7.13 0.56 19.49
CA ARG A 106 6.93 1.64 20.46
C ARG A 106 7.25 1.19 21.88
N ASN A 107 6.86 -0.03 22.26
CA ASN A 107 7.21 -0.59 23.57
C ASN A 107 8.73 -0.70 23.78
N ILE A 108 9.50 -1.09 22.74
CA ILE A 108 10.97 -1.13 22.80
C ILE A 108 11.53 0.28 22.98
N ILE A 109 11.03 1.26 22.23
CA ILE A 109 11.48 2.65 22.31
C ILE A 109 11.14 3.25 23.68
N ASP A 110 9.95 2.98 24.21
CA ASP A 110 9.53 3.44 25.54
C ASP A 110 10.43 2.87 26.65
N ASP A 111 10.80 1.58 26.53
CA ASP A 111 11.76 0.96 27.45
C ASP A 111 13.16 1.53 27.32
N ASP A 112 13.66 1.76 26.12
CA ASP A 112 14.96 2.36 25.85
C ASP A 112 15.01 3.81 26.39
N ASN A 113 13.92 4.58 26.23
CA ASN A 113 13.79 5.93 26.79
C ASN A 113 13.72 5.91 28.33
N ARG A 114 12.97 4.97 28.91
CA ARG A 114 12.86 4.80 30.37
C ARG A 114 14.21 4.44 31.02
N THR A 115 15.02 3.63 30.34
CA THR A 115 16.36 3.24 30.80
C THR A 115 17.43 4.28 30.48
N GLY A 116 17.14 5.27 29.66
CA GLY A 116 18.10 6.27 29.21
C GLY A 116 19.15 5.75 28.23
N LYS A 117 18.94 4.59 27.61
CA LYS A 117 19.89 3.91 26.72
C LYS A 117 20.44 4.82 25.63
N TRP A 118 19.59 5.65 25.02
CA TRP A 118 19.95 6.55 23.93
C TRP A 118 19.96 8.05 24.35
N GLY A 119 19.80 8.33 25.65
CA GLY A 119 19.67 9.70 26.14
C GLY A 119 18.43 10.42 25.63
N GLY A 120 17.35 9.70 25.34
CA GLY A 120 16.09 10.23 24.81
C GLY A 120 16.06 10.43 23.28
N ARG A 121 17.14 10.07 22.57
CA ARG A 121 17.17 10.17 21.10
C ARG A 121 16.42 8.98 20.46
N VAL A 122 15.66 9.25 19.39
CA VAL A 122 15.00 8.25 18.57
C VAL A 122 15.28 8.57 17.09
N GLU A 123 16.37 8.04 16.58
CA GLU A 123 16.81 8.22 15.20
C GLU A 123 16.53 6.94 14.41
N THR A 124 15.72 7.05 13.36
CA THR A 124 15.40 5.97 12.44
C THR A 124 15.92 6.28 11.04
N ARG A 125 15.76 5.38 10.09
CA ARG A 125 16.10 5.64 8.69
C ARG A 125 15.22 4.86 7.74
N PHE A 126 14.98 5.40 6.56
CA PHE A 126 14.47 4.69 5.40
C PHE A 126 15.61 4.57 4.38
N PRO A 127 16.17 3.34 4.15
CA PRO A 127 17.37 3.14 3.35
C PRO A 127 17.06 2.46 2.00
N PRO A 128 16.37 3.12 1.05
CA PRO A 128 16.08 2.49 -0.23
C PRO A 128 17.33 2.33 -1.10
N GLU A 129 17.45 1.19 -1.79
CA GLU A 129 18.35 1.03 -2.93
C GLU A 129 17.74 1.76 -4.15
N PRO A 130 18.46 2.73 -4.79
CA PRO A 130 17.94 3.54 -5.90
C PRO A 130 17.95 2.78 -7.23
N ASN A 131 17.30 1.60 -7.29
CA ASN A 131 17.29 0.64 -8.40
C ASN A 131 15.88 0.36 -8.95
N GLY A 132 14.93 1.25 -8.71
CA GLY A 132 13.54 1.13 -9.20
C GLY A 132 12.56 1.99 -8.43
N TYR A 133 11.36 2.11 -9.00
CA TYR A 133 10.25 2.85 -8.37
C TYR A 133 9.76 2.18 -7.10
N LEU A 134 9.43 2.98 -6.09
CA LEU A 134 8.86 2.50 -4.84
C LEU A 134 7.42 1.99 -5.04
N HIS A 135 7.01 1.02 -4.24
CA HIS A 135 5.67 0.46 -4.23
C HIS A 135 5.02 0.56 -2.85
N ILE A 136 3.77 0.16 -2.72
CA ILE A 136 2.98 0.28 -1.49
C ILE A 136 3.65 -0.39 -0.26
N GLY A 137 4.44 -1.45 -0.46
CA GLY A 137 5.23 -2.04 0.63
C GLY A 137 6.27 -1.08 1.21
N HIS A 138 6.93 -0.29 0.34
CA HIS A 138 7.83 0.78 0.78
C HIS A 138 7.07 1.91 1.48
N ALA A 139 5.86 2.26 1.03
CA ALA A 139 5.04 3.27 1.70
C ALA A 139 4.74 2.89 3.15
N LYS A 140 4.45 1.60 3.45
CA LYS A 140 4.31 1.10 4.84
C LYS A 140 5.58 1.35 5.66
N SER A 141 6.76 1.05 5.10
CA SER A 141 8.05 1.26 5.77
C SER A 141 8.34 2.74 5.99
N ILE A 142 8.06 3.60 4.99
CA ILE A 142 8.20 5.06 5.10
C ILE A 142 7.31 5.57 6.22
N CYS A 143 6.00 5.27 6.17
CA CYS A 143 5.05 5.71 7.19
C CYS A 143 5.49 5.28 8.60
N LEU A 144 5.98 4.04 8.77
CA LEU A 144 6.43 3.55 10.06
C LEU A 144 7.67 4.31 10.56
N ASN A 145 8.74 4.35 9.77
CA ASN A 145 10.02 4.95 10.18
C ASN A 145 9.88 6.44 10.48
N PHE A 146 9.26 7.19 9.58
CA PHE A 146 9.08 8.64 9.75
C PHE A 146 8.09 8.98 10.87
N SER A 147 6.98 8.23 11.00
CA SER A 147 6.03 8.50 12.08
C SER A 147 6.61 8.18 13.46
N VAL A 148 7.35 7.07 13.59
CA VAL A 148 8.02 6.73 14.85
C VAL A 148 9.00 7.84 15.24
N ALA A 149 9.91 8.23 14.35
CA ALA A 149 10.86 9.30 14.66
C ALA A 149 10.15 10.59 15.06
N ARG A 150 9.16 11.03 14.28
CA ARG A 150 8.37 12.24 14.56
C ARG A 150 7.67 12.18 15.92
N ASP A 151 6.99 11.09 16.23
CA ASP A 151 6.16 10.94 17.44
C ASP A 151 7.01 10.93 18.73
N TYR A 152 8.29 10.56 18.63
CA TYR A 152 9.25 10.64 19.72
C TYR A 152 10.19 11.86 19.64
N GLY A 153 9.91 12.83 18.76
CA GLY A 153 10.69 14.06 18.63
C GLY A 153 12.07 13.88 17.99
N GLY A 154 12.32 12.73 17.35
CA GLY A 154 13.55 12.42 16.63
C GLY A 154 13.52 12.82 15.15
N VAL A 155 14.38 12.20 14.34
CA VAL A 155 14.40 12.36 12.87
C VAL A 155 14.54 11.01 12.19
N CYS A 156 13.91 10.87 11.02
CA CYS A 156 14.13 9.73 10.14
C CYS A 156 15.04 10.16 8.99
N HIS A 157 16.19 9.51 8.87
CA HIS A 157 17.13 9.75 7.78
C HIS A 157 16.63 9.14 6.46
N LEU A 158 16.85 9.81 5.35
CA LEU A 158 16.73 9.23 4.02
C LEU A 158 18.13 8.84 3.54
N ARG A 159 18.47 7.55 3.59
CA ARG A 159 19.77 7.06 3.13
C ARG A 159 19.62 6.20 1.90
N PHE A 160 20.23 6.61 0.80
CA PHE A 160 20.32 5.78 -0.39
C PHE A 160 21.40 4.70 -0.21
N ASP A 161 20.98 3.44 -0.25
CA ASP A 161 21.90 2.30 -0.20
C ASP A 161 22.41 2.01 -1.62
N ASP A 162 23.34 2.85 -2.06
CA ASP A 162 23.89 2.85 -3.42
C ASP A 162 25.22 2.08 -3.48
N THR A 163 25.16 0.78 -3.17
CA THR A 163 26.33 -0.13 -3.17
C THR A 163 26.42 -1.02 -4.42
N ASN A 164 25.47 -0.93 -5.35
CA ASN A 164 25.40 -1.73 -6.55
C ASN A 164 25.45 -0.89 -7.83
N PRO A 165 26.63 -0.61 -8.39
CA PRO A 165 26.81 0.34 -9.49
C PRO A 165 26.06 0.03 -10.79
N GLU A 166 25.60 -1.22 -10.99
CA GLU A 166 24.98 -1.65 -12.25
C GLU A 166 23.50 -1.30 -12.39
N LYS A 167 22.80 -1.00 -11.31
CA LYS A 167 21.33 -0.92 -11.31
C LYS A 167 20.79 0.40 -10.83
N GLU A 168 21.65 1.28 -10.34
CA GLU A 168 21.29 2.50 -9.66
C GLU A 168 21.32 3.70 -10.61
N SER A 169 20.37 4.63 -10.44
CA SER A 169 20.30 5.83 -11.26
C SER A 169 19.76 7.03 -10.52
N VAL A 170 20.10 8.23 -11.02
CA VAL A 170 19.55 9.52 -10.53
C VAL A 170 18.05 9.58 -10.66
N GLU A 171 17.47 9.01 -11.73
CA GLU A 171 16.01 8.94 -11.93
C GLU A 171 15.30 8.28 -10.74
N TYR A 172 15.86 7.18 -10.24
CA TYR A 172 15.26 6.48 -9.10
C TYR A 172 15.46 7.26 -7.80
N VAL A 173 16.61 7.93 -7.62
CA VAL A 173 16.83 8.84 -6.48
C VAL A 173 15.75 9.92 -6.45
N ASP A 174 15.52 10.62 -7.56
CA ASP A 174 14.53 11.69 -7.67
C ASP A 174 13.11 11.18 -7.42
N SER A 175 12.77 10.02 -7.97
CA SER A 175 11.47 9.37 -7.76
C SER A 175 11.24 9.00 -6.29
N ILE A 176 12.27 8.52 -5.59
CA ILE A 176 12.20 8.18 -4.16
C ILE A 176 12.01 9.44 -3.31
N VAL A 177 12.76 10.50 -3.60
CA VAL A 177 12.62 11.81 -2.94
C VAL A 177 11.18 12.35 -3.11
N ASP A 178 10.66 12.35 -4.35
CA ASP A 178 9.29 12.79 -4.64
C ASP A 178 8.26 11.93 -3.89
N ALA A 179 8.44 10.61 -3.85
CA ALA A 179 7.53 9.70 -3.17
C ALA A 179 7.47 9.95 -1.64
N VAL A 180 8.61 10.14 -0.97
CA VAL A 180 8.67 10.44 0.46
C VAL A 180 8.00 11.78 0.77
N ARG A 181 8.28 12.81 -0.05
CA ARG A 181 7.66 14.14 0.10
C ARG A 181 6.16 14.11 -0.19
N TRP A 182 5.75 13.37 -1.21
CA TRP A 182 4.32 13.20 -1.51
C TRP A 182 3.57 12.54 -0.36
N LEU A 183 4.19 11.58 0.33
CA LEU A 183 3.62 10.98 1.54
C LEU A 183 3.59 11.95 2.75
N GLY A 184 4.06 13.20 2.61
CA GLY A 184 4.00 14.22 3.64
C GLY A 184 5.15 14.17 4.64
N PHE A 185 6.25 13.49 4.31
CA PHE A 185 7.42 13.37 5.18
C PHE A 185 8.61 14.20 4.67
N ASP A 186 9.44 14.59 5.61
CA ASP A 186 10.71 15.30 5.36
C ASP A 186 11.78 14.75 6.31
N TRP A 187 13.00 14.63 5.83
CA TRP A 187 14.18 14.20 6.60
C TRP A 187 15.04 15.38 7.09
N ARG A 188 14.62 16.60 6.82
CA ARG A 188 15.27 17.80 7.32
C ARG A 188 14.75 18.17 8.70
N LYS A 189 15.69 18.45 9.62
CA LYS A 189 15.37 18.87 10.98
C LYS A 189 16.39 19.91 11.46
N ASP A 190 15.94 20.97 12.12
CA ASP A 190 16.78 22.03 12.70
C ASP A 190 17.82 22.60 11.72
N ALA A 191 17.40 22.81 10.46
CA ALA A 191 18.21 23.24 9.32
C ALA A 191 19.30 22.24 8.87
N VAL A 192 19.30 21.01 9.39
CA VAL A 192 20.17 19.92 8.96
C VAL A 192 19.42 19.05 7.96
N ASP A 193 20.09 18.75 6.84
CA ASP A 193 19.59 17.80 5.85
C ASP A 193 20.14 16.40 6.18
N HIS A 194 19.24 15.46 6.51
CA HIS A 194 19.58 14.07 6.84
C HIS A 194 19.38 13.14 5.64
N GLN A 195 19.72 13.62 4.44
CA GLN A 195 19.83 12.79 3.24
C GLN A 195 21.28 12.33 3.09
N TYR A 196 21.47 11.00 3.02
CA TYR A 196 22.77 10.37 2.97
C TYR A 196 22.84 9.36 1.82
N PHE A 197 24.07 8.99 1.47
CA PHE A 197 24.35 7.96 0.47
C PHE A 197 25.43 7.00 1.02
N ALA A 198 25.25 5.71 0.83
CA ALA A 198 26.24 4.73 1.25
C ALA A 198 27.59 4.97 0.57
N SER A 199 27.56 5.45 -0.69
CA SER A 199 28.77 5.82 -1.45
C SER A 199 29.59 6.96 -0.83
N ASP A 200 29.00 7.82 0.03
CA ASP A 200 29.73 8.85 0.77
C ASP A 200 30.65 8.25 1.85
N TYR A 201 30.41 6.99 2.21
CA TYR A 201 31.17 6.29 3.25
C TYR A 201 32.19 5.29 2.69
N TYR A 202 32.37 5.14 1.37
CA TYR A 202 33.21 4.13 0.75
C TYR A 202 34.65 4.13 1.29
N ASP A 203 35.27 5.29 1.50
CA ASP A 203 36.61 5.37 2.08
C ASP A 203 36.65 4.82 3.51
N LYS A 204 35.69 5.20 4.36
CA LYS A 204 35.58 4.68 5.74
C LYS A 204 35.28 3.19 5.79
N LEU A 205 34.37 2.73 4.93
CA LEU A 205 34.02 1.31 4.82
C LEU A 205 35.28 0.49 4.42
N TYR A 206 36.09 1.04 3.53
CA TYR A 206 37.34 0.39 3.12
C TYR A 206 38.38 0.37 4.26
N GLU A 207 38.58 1.48 4.96
CA GLU A 207 39.44 1.57 6.14
C GLU A 207 39.02 0.58 7.24
N PHE A 208 37.72 0.45 7.50
CA PHE A 208 37.21 -0.49 8.50
C PHE A 208 37.40 -1.95 8.05
N ALA A 209 37.33 -2.23 6.76
CA ALA A 209 37.63 -3.55 6.23
C ALA A 209 39.15 -3.90 6.39
N GLU A 210 40.06 -2.95 6.15
CA GLU A 210 41.49 -3.10 6.45
C GLU A 210 41.71 -3.37 7.96
N LEU A 211 41.00 -2.66 8.83
CA LEU A 211 41.07 -2.87 10.27
C LEU A 211 40.60 -4.28 10.67
N LEU A 212 39.53 -4.80 10.09
CA LEU A 212 39.08 -6.17 10.32
C LEU A 212 40.12 -7.21 9.84
N ILE A 213 40.78 -6.96 8.73
CA ILE A 213 41.89 -7.82 8.24
C ILE A 213 43.04 -7.82 9.27
N GLN A 214 43.51 -6.65 9.71
CA GLN A 214 44.59 -6.48 10.68
C GLN A 214 44.28 -7.21 12.00
N ARG A 215 43.03 -7.25 12.41
CA ARG A 215 42.56 -7.95 13.61
C ARG A 215 42.33 -9.45 13.39
N GLY A 216 42.58 -9.96 12.19
CA GLY A 216 42.33 -11.37 11.84
C GLY A 216 40.87 -11.75 11.78
N LYS A 217 39.95 -10.74 11.59
CA LYS A 217 38.52 -10.90 11.49
C LYS A 217 37.97 -10.89 10.06
N ALA A 218 38.82 -10.69 9.07
CA ALA A 218 38.52 -10.82 7.67
C ALA A 218 39.71 -11.41 6.90
N TYR A 219 39.45 -12.06 5.77
CA TYR A 219 40.46 -12.64 4.90
C TYR A 219 40.04 -12.55 3.43
N VAL A 220 41.02 -12.47 2.53
CA VAL A 220 40.81 -12.53 1.10
C VAL A 220 40.69 -13.99 0.67
N ASP A 221 39.53 -14.33 0.08
CA ASP A 221 39.29 -15.67 -0.46
C ASP A 221 39.46 -15.66 -1.97
N SER A 222 40.21 -16.63 -2.47
CA SER A 222 40.51 -16.82 -3.89
C SER A 222 39.76 -18.01 -4.50
N GLN A 223 38.75 -18.53 -3.81
CA GLN A 223 37.83 -19.52 -4.34
C GLN A 223 36.88 -18.90 -5.38
N SER A 224 36.54 -19.66 -6.39
CA SER A 224 35.47 -19.31 -7.31
C SER A 224 34.11 -19.26 -6.61
N ALA A 225 33.16 -18.62 -7.22
CA ALA A 225 31.75 -18.53 -6.69
C ALA A 225 31.14 -19.93 -6.51
N ASP A 226 31.44 -20.90 -7.39
CA ASP A 226 30.94 -22.26 -7.31
C ASP A 226 31.57 -23.06 -6.17
N GLU A 227 32.89 -22.92 -5.96
CA GLU A 227 33.60 -23.53 -4.83
C GLU A 227 33.10 -22.95 -3.50
N MET A 228 32.90 -21.63 -3.39
CA MET A 228 32.33 -20.99 -2.22
C MET A 228 30.90 -21.49 -1.94
N ARG A 229 30.07 -21.65 -2.99
CA ARG A 229 28.74 -22.20 -2.88
C ARG A 229 28.74 -23.64 -2.39
N ALA A 230 29.59 -24.49 -2.96
CA ALA A 230 29.76 -25.89 -2.55
C ALA A 230 30.26 -26.01 -1.11
N ASN A 231 31.20 -25.14 -0.71
CA ASN A 231 31.78 -25.16 0.64
C ASN A 231 30.93 -24.50 1.70
N ARG A 232 29.90 -23.69 1.32
CA ARG A 232 29.00 -23.05 2.28
C ARG A 232 28.12 -24.04 3.05
N GLY A 233 27.92 -25.26 2.52
CA GLY A 233 27.07 -26.28 3.10
C GLY A 233 25.56 -26.01 2.85
N SER A 234 24.71 -26.66 3.64
CA SER A 234 23.26 -26.56 3.56
C SER A 234 22.66 -26.12 4.90
N LEU A 235 21.33 -26.00 4.98
CA LEU A 235 20.65 -25.69 6.25
C LEU A 235 20.85 -26.79 7.31
N THR A 236 21.13 -28.01 6.88
CA THR A 236 21.33 -29.19 7.76
C THR A 236 22.79 -29.62 7.91
N GLU A 237 23.68 -29.10 7.08
CA GLU A 237 25.09 -29.43 7.09
C GLU A 237 25.93 -28.17 7.20
N GLY A 238 26.89 -28.15 8.12
CA GLY A 238 27.85 -27.05 8.28
C GLY A 238 28.71 -26.85 7.05
N GLY A 239 29.24 -25.66 6.87
CA GLY A 239 30.16 -25.33 5.79
C GLY A 239 31.58 -25.84 6.06
N LYS A 240 32.40 -25.86 5.00
CA LYS A 240 33.80 -26.19 5.06
C LYS A 240 34.63 -24.90 5.00
N PRO A 241 35.64 -24.73 5.87
CA PRO A 241 36.55 -23.59 5.80
C PRO A 241 37.24 -23.48 4.44
N SER A 242 37.44 -22.26 3.95
CA SER A 242 38.25 -21.99 2.78
C SER A 242 39.70 -22.34 3.06
N PRO A 243 40.48 -22.87 2.07
CA PRO A 243 41.90 -23.07 2.21
C PRO A 243 42.70 -21.77 2.43
N TYR A 244 42.08 -20.61 2.14
CA TYR A 244 42.68 -19.29 2.31
C TYR A 244 42.33 -18.63 3.64
N ARG A 245 41.50 -19.25 4.45
CA ARG A 245 40.95 -18.69 5.70
C ARG A 245 42.02 -18.34 6.72
N ASP A 246 43.12 -19.08 6.75
CA ASP A 246 44.19 -18.91 7.70
C ASP A 246 45.43 -18.21 7.12
N ARG A 247 45.29 -17.52 5.98
CA ARG A 247 46.32 -16.62 5.43
C ARG A 247 46.62 -15.50 6.44
N SER A 248 47.90 -15.06 6.48
CA SER A 248 48.32 -14.02 7.42
C SER A 248 47.55 -12.70 7.22
N PRO A 249 47.39 -11.89 8.24
CA PRO A 249 46.79 -10.55 8.09
C PRO A 249 47.55 -9.66 7.08
N GLU A 250 48.87 -9.77 7.05
CA GLU A 250 49.76 -9.01 6.14
C GLU A 250 49.52 -9.38 4.68
N ASP A 251 49.43 -10.68 4.37
CA ASP A 251 49.15 -11.15 3.00
C ASP A 251 47.75 -10.80 2.55
N ASN A 252 46.77 -10.89 3.47
CA ASN A 252 45.39 -10.49 3.20
C ASN A 252 45.27 -8.99 2.93
N LEU A 253 45.99 -8.17 3.68
CA LEU A 253 46.00 -6.71 3.50
C LEU A 253 46.63 -6.31 2.17
N ASP A 254 47.77 -6.94 1.80
CA ASP A 254 48.40 -6.75 0.49
C ASP A 254 47.43 -7.10 -0.65
N LEU A 255 46.82 -8.28 -0.61
CA LEU A 255 45.84 -8.70 -1.62
C LEU A 255 44.65 -7.76 -1.70
N PHE A 256 44.07 -7.31 -0.56
CA PHE A 256 42.93 -6.42 -0.55
C PHE A 256 43.28 -5.05 -1.17
N ARG A 257 44.46 -4.52 -0.90
CA ARG A 257 44.96 -3.28 -1.54
C ARG A 257 45.15 -3.42 -3.02
N ARG A 258 45.67 -4.56 -3.48
CA ARG A 258 45.82 -4.88 -4.90
C ARG A 258 44.46 -5.10 -5.59
N MET A 259 43.46 -5.63 -4.87
CA MET A 259 42.07 -5.65 -5.37
C MET A 259 41.57 -4.22 -5.66
N LYS A 260 41.80 -3.27 -4.75
CA LYS A 260 41.43 -1.84 -4.96
C LYS A 260 42.26 -1.21 -6.08
N ALA A 261 43.50 -1.60 -6.25
CA ALA A 261 44.39 -1.13 -7.34
C ALA A 261 43.97 -1.65 -8.73
N GLY A 262 42.99 -2.56 -8.80
CA GLY A 262 42.50 -3.10 -10.08
C GLY A 262 43.42 -4.17 -10.71
N GLU A 263 44.25 -4.84 -9.93
CA GLU A 263 45.16 -5.85 -10.44
C GLU A 263 44.49 -7.19 -10.79
N PHE A 264 43.29 -7.44 -10.28
CA PHE A 264 42.59 -8.72 -10.39
C PHE A 264 41.27 -8.59 -11.15
N LYS A 265 40.84 -9.69 -11.78
CA LYS A 265 39.57 -9.75 -12.50
C LYS A 265 38.37 -9.92 -11.53
N GLU A 266 37.18 -9.62 -12.02
CA GLU A 266 35.93 -9.95 -11.30
C GLU A 266 35.84 -11.44 -11.01
N GLY A 267 35.45 -11.78 -9.76
CA GLY A 267 35.33 -13.17 -9.32
C GLY A 267 36.63 -13.87 -8.96
N GLU A 268 37.83 -13.24 -9.15
CA GLU A 268 39.10 -13.82 -8.80
C GLU A 268 39.37 -13.80 -7.29
N HIS A 269 38.94 -12.70 -6.63
CA HIS A 269 39.06 -12.52 -5.18
C HIS A 269 37.83 -11.85 -4.61
N VAL A 270 37.51 -12.20 -3.36
CA VAL A 270 36.52 -11.50 -2.52
C VAL A 270 37.09 -11.34 -1.11
N LEU A 271 36.64 -10.33 -0.37
CA LEU A 271 36.91 -10.25 1.07
C LEU A 271 35.77 -10.90 1.84
N ARG A 272 36.07 -11.79 2.77
CA ARG A 272 35.13 -12.48 3.62
C ARG A 272 35.36 -12.14 5.09
N ALA A 273 34.28 -11.97 5.84
CA ALA A 273 34.35 -11.95 7.30
C ALA A 273 34.76 -13.35 7.81
N LYS A 274 35.61 -13.41 8.85
CA LYS A 274 36.07 -14.65 9.48
C LYS A 274 35.26 -14.91 10.75
N ILE A 275 34.16 -15.66 10.65
CA ILE A 275 33.19 -15.89 11.73
C ILE A 275 33.15 -17.40 12.09
N ASP A 276 32.16 -18.13 11.57
CA ASP A 276 31.96 -19.56 11.89
C ASP A 276 31.32 -20.32 10.73
N MET A 277 32.10 -21.17 10.06
CA MET A 277 31.61 -21.99 8.96
C MET A 277 30.65 -23.10 9.40
N ALA A 278 30.58 -23.44 10.70
CA ALA A 278 29.64 -24.42 11.26
C ALA A 278 28.32 -23.80 11.73
N SER A 279 28.18 -22.48 11.67
CA SER A 279 26.97 -21.79 12.15
C SER A 279 25.68 -22.34 11.52
N PRO A 280 24.60 -22.55 12.27
CA PRO A 280 23.29 -22.87 11.72
C PRO A 280 22.72 -21.74 10.83
N ASN A 281 23.11 -20.50 11.12
CA ASN A 281 22.76 -19.35 10.30
C ASN A 281 23.73 -19.21 9.12
N MET A 282 23.22 -19.38 7.90
CA MET A 282 24.01 -19.30 6.67
C MET A 282 24.71 -17.95 6.46
N ASN A 283 24.13 -16.86 7.01
CA ASN A 283 24.69 -15.50 6.90
C ASN A 283 25.93 -15.31 7.81
N MET A 284 26.15 -16.22 8.77
CA MET A 284 27.33 -16.23 9.67
C MET A 284 28.45 -17.14 9.17
N ARG A 285 28.27 -17.85 8.03
CA ARG A 285 29.28 -18.75 7.48
C ARG A 285 30.26 -17.99 6.59
N ASP A 286 31.15 -17.23 7.21
CA ASP A 286 32.17 -16.38 6.58
C ASP A 286 31.59 -15.64 5.36
N PRO A 287 30.66 -14.70 5.53
CA PRO A 287 30.01 -13.99 4.43
C PRO A 287 30.99 -13.12 3.66
N VAL A 288 30.73 -12.92 2.37
CA VAL A 288 31.45 -11.95 1.54
C VAL A 288 31.07 -10.55 1.99
N ILE A 289 32.06 -9.69 2.25
CA ILE A 289 31.88 -8.29 2.65
C ILE A 289 32.37 -7.28 1.60
N TYR A 290 33.28 -7.71 0.67
CA TYR A 290 33.69 -6.94 -0.51
C TYR A 290 33.85 -7.84 -1.72
N ARG A 291 33.52 -7.30 -2.90
CA ARG A 291 33.69 -7.92 -4.21
C ARG A 291 34.38 -6.98 -5.20
N ILE A 292 35.08 -7.54 -6.20
CA ILE A 292 35.59 -6.80 -7.34
C ILE A 292 34.46 -6.62 -8.35
N ARG A 293 34.24 -5.37 -8.82
CA ARG A 293 33.26 -5.04 -9.85
C ARG A 293 33.73 -3.87 -10.69
N TYR A 294 33.89 -4.08 -12.00
CA TYR A 294 34.24 -3.03 -12.94
C TYR A 294 32.97 -2.44 -13.57
N ALA A 295 32.35 -1.46 -12.90
CA ALA A 295 31.15 -0.81 -13.38
C ALA A 295 31.18 0.68 -12.99
N HIS A 296 30.65 1.52 -13.87
CA HIS A 296 30.51 2.95 -13.60
C HIS A 296 29.41 3.19 -12.55
N HIS A 297 29.77 3.83 -11.45
CA HIS A 297 28.83 4.21 -10.39
C HIS A 297 28.31 5.62 -10.64
N TYR A 298 27.00 5.82 -10.59
CA TYR A 298 26.35 7.08 -10.96
C TYR A 298 26.80 8.33 -10.15
N ARG A 299 27.38 8.14 -8.93
CA ARG A 299 27.93 9.23 -8.10
C ARG A 299 29.46 9.26 -8.09
N THR A 300 30.09 8.11 -7.90
CA THR A 300 31.56 8.04 -7.74
C THR A 300 32.31 7.78 -9.05
N GLY A 301 31.59 7.59 -10.16
CA GLY A 301 32.21 7.30 -11.45
C GLY A 301 32.99 6.00 -11.45
N ASP A 302 34.22 6.04 -11.95
CA ASP A 302 35.14 4.88 -12.05
C ASP A 302 36.20 4.88 -10.94
N ALA A 303 35.98 5.64 -9.83
CA ALA A 303 36.94 5.76 -8.74
C ALA A 303 37.11 4.45 -7.94
N TRP A 304 36.16 3.54 -8.02
CA TRP A 304 36.15 2.28 -7.29
C TRP A 304 35.98 1.10 -8.25
N CYS A 305 36.73 0.03 -7.97
CA CYS A 305 36.56 -1.28 -8.61
C CYS A 305 36.35 -2.42 -7.59
N VAL A 306 36.24 -2.06 -6.29
CA VAL A 306 35.83 -2.94 -5.20
C VAL A 306 34.65 -2.31 -4.50
N TYR A 307 33.59 -3.09 -4.29
CA TYR A 307 32.33 -2.62 -3.72
C TYR A 307 31.97 -3.43 -2.49
N PRO A 308 31.54 -2.77 -1.40
CA PRO A 308 31.08 -3.45 -0.21
C PRO A 308 29.76 -4.17 -0.46
N MET A 309 29.50 -5.21 0.31
CA MET A 309 28.22 -5.90 0.30
C MET A 309 27.24 -5.22 1.26
N TYR A 310 25.95 -5.34 0.96
CA TYR A 310 24.86 -4.74 1.73
C TYR A 310 24.99 -4.96 3.24
N ASP A 311 25.14 -6.21 3.69
CA ASP A 311 25.18 -6.54 5.12
C ASP A 311 26.32 -5.88 5.90
N TYR A 312 27.43 -5.62 5.21
CA TYR A 312 28.57 -4.92 5.78
C TYR A 312 28.36 -3.41 5.82
N THR A 313 27.83 -2.84 4.74
CA THR A 313 27.64 -1.40 4.59
C THR A 313 26.54 -0.88 5.51
N HIS A 314 25.43 -1.58 5.55
CA HIS A 314 24.19 -1.15 6.16
C HIS A 314 24.34 -0.86 7.67
N CYS A 315 24.91 -1.77 8.43
CA CYS A 315 25.14 -1.62 9.85
C CYS A 315 26.13 -0.49 10.17
N ILE A 316 27.21 -0.37 9.39
CA ILE A 316 28.21 0.67 9.57
C ILE A 316 27.64 2.05 9.26
N SER A 317 26.85 2.19 8.19
CA SER A 317 26.15 3.42 7.86
C SER A 317 25.19 3.85 9.00
N ASP A 318 24.42 2.89 9.57
CA ASP A 318 23.58 3.17 10.73
C ASP A 318 24.39 3.75 11.91
N ALA A 319 25.56 3.18 12.19
CA ALA A 319 26.42 3.65 13.27
C ALA A 319 27.06 5.03 12.98
N LEU A 320 27.50 5.28 11.74
CA LEU A 320 28.06 6.57 11.30
C LEU A 320 27.05 7.70 11.37
N GLU A 321 25.78 7.41 11.05
CA GLU A 321 24.67 8.36 11.08
C GLU A 321 24.05 8.51 12.48
N GLY A 322 24.46 7.69 13.46
CA GLY A 322 23.94 7.73 14.82
C GLY A 322 22.50 7.23 14.95
N ILE A 323 22.08 6.34 14.06
CA ILE A 323 20.78 5.66 14.16
C ILE A 323 20.67 4.90 15.47
N THR A 324 19.51 4.98 16.10
CA THR A 324 19.24 4.28 17.38
C THR A 324 18.43 3.01 17.15
N HIS A 325 17.36 3.11 16.34
CA HIS A 325 16.41 2.05 16.05
C HIS A 325 16.37 1.79 14.54
N SER A 326 17.04 0.74 14.12
CA SER A 326 17.18 0.31 12.74
C SER A 326 16.00 -0.57 12.33
N LEU A 327 14.88 0.05 11.93
CA LEU A 327 13.66 -0.68 11.58
C LEU A 327 13.74 -1.26 10.16
N CYS A 328 13.48 -2.56 10.00
CA CYS A 328 13.49 -3.26 8.71
C CYS A 328 12.41 -4.35 8.65
N THR A 329 12.29 -5.03 7.50
CA THR A 329 11.31 -6.12 7.35
C THR A 329 11.87 -7.46 7.85
N LEU A 330 10.96 -8.41 8.18
CA LEU A 330 11.30 -9.74 8.71
C LEU A 330 12.25 -10.57 7.83
N GLU A 331 12.37 -10.26 6.56
CA GLU A 331 13.32 -10.91 5.66
C GLU A 331 14.80 -10.67 6.05
N PHE A 332 15.08 -9.70 6.92
CA PHE A 332 16.39 -9.41 7.47
C PHE A 332 16.62 -9.97 8.88
N GLU A 333 15.69 -10.74 9.45
CA GLU A 333 15.84 -11.31 10.80
C GLU A 333 17.08 -12.20 10.89
N ASP A 334 17.31 -13.06 9.89
CA ASP A 334 18.49 -13.92 9.82
C ASP A 334 19.80 -13.15 9.54
N HIS A 335 19.72 -11.90 9.11
CA HIS A 335 20.88 -11.02 8.89
C HIS A 335 21.33 -10.28 10.14
N ARG A 336 20.42 -10.09 11.14
CA ARG A 336 20.73 -9.36 12.39
C ARG A 336 21.97 -9.87 13.14
N PRO A 337 22.25 -11.18 13.27
CA PRO A 337 23.48 -11.63 13.91
C PRO A 337 24.76 -11.13 13.21
N LEU A 338 24.75 -10.98 11.88
CA LEU A 338 25.86 -10.41 11.13
C LEU A 338 25.96 -8.89 11.34
N TYR A 339 24.83 -8.18 11.35
CA TYR A 339 24.73 -6.76 11.70
C TYR A 339 25.38 -6.49 13.06
N ASP A 340 24.99 -7.25 14.08
CA ASP A 340 25.52 -7.12 15.44
C ASP A 340 27.01 -7.49 15.50
N TRP A 341 27.45 -8.53 14.77
CA TRP A 341 28.84 -8.96 14.75
C TRP A 341 29.76 -7.89 14.19
N VAL A 342 29.43 -7.31 13.02
CA VAL A 342 30.23 -6.24 12.40
C VAL A 342 30.39 -5.05 13.32
N LEU A 343 29.28 -4.57 13.90
CA LEU A 343 29.31 -3.41 14.79
C LEU A 343 30.08 -3.68 16.08
N ASN A 344 29.97 -4.88 16.65
CA ASN A 344 30.71 -5.23 17.85
C ASN A 344 32.21 -5.33 17.59
N GLU A 345 32.65 -5.95 16.48
CA GLU A 345 34.09 -6.02 16.14
C GLU A 345 34.70 -4.62 15.93
N LEU A 346 33.95 -3.70 15.33
CA LEU A 346 34.42 -2.32 15.14
C LEU A 346 34.38 -1.51 16.44
N ALA A 347 33.41 -1.75 17.32
CA ALA A 347 33.37 -1.11 18.64
C ALA A 347 34.50 -1.61 19.54
N ASP A 348 34.80 -2.92 19.51
CA ASP A 348 35.93 -3.52 20.22
C ASP A 348 37.31 -3.07 19.68
N ALA A 349 37.32 -2.57 18.44
CA ALA A 349 38.46 -1.88 17.84
C ALA A 349 38.54 -0.38 18.20
N GLY A 350 37.55 0.17 18.95
CA GLY A 350 37.51 1.56 19.33
C GLY A 350 36.93 2.50 18.27
N VAL A 351 36.33 1.99 17.18
CA VAL A 351 35.73 2.78 16.11
C VAL A 351 34.40 3.39 16.56
N PHE A 352 33.53 2.59 17.18
CA PHE A 352 32.23 3.02 17.65
C PHE A 352 32.08 2.93 19.16
N THR A 353 31.26 3.82 19.72
CA THR A 353 30.96 3.84 21.15
C THR A 353 29.59 3.19 21.41
N ARG A 354 29.50 2.32 22.43
CA ARG A 354 28.23 1.75 22.86
C ARG A 354 27.35 2.78 23.59
N PRO A 355 26.00 2.71 23.47
CA PRO A 355 25.23 1.64 22.80
C PRO A 355 25.31 1.73 21.28
N LEU A 356 25.26 0.55 20.62
CA LEU A 356 25.29 0.43 19.15
C LEU A 356 23.86 0.42 18.59
N PRO A 357 23.65 0.86 17.33
CA PRO A 357 22.36 0.74 16.66
C PRO A 357 21.74 -0.65 16.80
N GLN A 358 20.43 -0.70 16.95
CA GLN A 358 19.70 -1.94 17.15
C GLN A 358 18.75 -2.22 15.99
N GLN A 359 18.95 -3.34 15.29
CA GLN A 359 18.06 -3.80 14.24
C GLN A 359 16.78 -4.40 14.84
N ILE A 360 15.61 -3.97 14.34
CA ILE A 360 14.29 -4.40 14.81
C ILE A 360 13.43 -4.70 13.58
N GLU A 361 12.95 -5.93 13.47
CA GLU A 361 12.22 -6.40 12.30
C GLU A 361 10.70 -6.34 12.52
N PHE A 362 9.98 -6.01 11.44
CA PHE A 362 8.52 -6.02 11.37
C PHE A 362 8.03 -6.72 10.09
N SER A 363 6.76 -7.17 10.11
CA SER A 363 6.17 -7.87 8.96
C SER A 363 6.09 -6.99 7.73
N ARG A 364 6.49 -7.54 6.58
CA ARG A 364 6.28 -6.88 5.28
C ARG A 364 4.79 -6.77 4.94
N LEU A 365 4.45 -5.91 3.98
CA LEU A 365 3.10 -5.84 3.43
C LEU A 365 2.93 -6.86 2.31
N ASN A 366 2.05 -7.82 2.51
CA ASN A 366 1.54 -8.69 1.46
C ASN A 366 0.09 -8.28 1.17
N LEU A 367 -0.18 -7.80 -0.04
CA LEU A 367 -1.49 -7.31 -0.47
C LEU A 367 -2.07 -8.27 -1.50
N THR A 368 -3.33 -8.70 -1.32
CA THR A 368 -4.01 -9.54 -2.31
C THR A 368 -4.21 -8.79 -3.64
N TYR A 369 -4.32 -9.52 -4.74
CA TYR A 369 -4.50 -8.97 -6.09
C TYR A 369 -3.40 -8.00 -6.55
N ALA A 370 -2.22 -8.06 -5.92
CA ALA A 370 -1.08 -7.21 -6.23
C ALA A 370 0.23 -8.00 -6.19
N ILE A 371 1.22 -7.54 -6.95
CA ILE A 371 2.59 -8.05 -6.95
C ILE A 371 3.51 -6.90 -6.59
N THR A 372 4.45 -7.14 -5.67
CA THR A 372 5.44 -6.15 -5.23
C THR A 372 6.87 -6.51 -5.62
N SER A 373 7.08 -7.63 -6.30
CA SER A 373 8.40 -8.04 -6.81
C SER A 373 8.88 -7.10 -7.92
N LYS A 374 9.97 -6.36 -7.70
CA LYS A 374 10.55 -5.42 -8.69
C LYS A 374 10.77 -6.08 -10.06
N ARG A 375 11.28 -7.31 -10.11
CA ARG A 375 11.51 -8.05 -11.37
C ARG A 375 10.21 -8.28 -12.13
N LYS A 376 9.13 -8.66 -11.45
CA LYS A 376 7.83 -8.93 -12.09
C LYS A 376 7.16 -7.62 -12.51
N LEU A 377 7.29 -6.55 -11.71
CA LEU A 377 6.80 -5.22 -12.10
C LEU A 377 7.54 -4.69 -13.34
N LEU A 378 8.86 -4.86 -13.41
CA LEU A 378 9.64 -4.53 -14.61
C LEU A 378 9.16 -5.33 -15.82
N GLN A 379 8.87 -6.62 -15.66
CA GLN A 379 8.34 -7.47 -16.72
C GLN A 379 7.01 -6.95 -17.26
N LEU A 380 6.07 -6.55 -16.38
CA LEU A 380 4.79 -5.95 -16.80
C LEU A 380 4.98 -4.70 -17.67
N VAL A 381 5.96 -3.86 -17.32
CA VAL A 381 6.26 -2.64 -18.08
C VAL A 381 6.97 -2.95 -19.40
N THR A 382 8.01 -3.80 -19.38
CA THR A 382 8.83 -4.07 -20.58
C THR A 382 8.10 -4.92 -21.62
N GLU A 383 7.19 -5.78 -21.20
CA GLU A 383 6.35 -6.59 -22.11
C GLU A 383 5.04 -5.87 -22.52
N GLY A 384 4.79 -4.64 -22.03
CA GLY A 384 3.65 -3.82 -22.44
C GLY A 384 2.29 -4.26 -21.88
N HIS A 385 2.25 -5.00 -20.77
CA HIS A 385 1.02 -5.35 -20.06
C HIS A 385 0.40 -4.16 -19.33
N VAL A 386 1.21 -3.16 -19.01
CA VAL A 386 0.85 -1.86 -18.45
C VAL A 386 1.53 -0.75 -19.22
N GLU A 387 1.04 0.50 -19.12
CA GLU A 387 1.50 1.64 -19.92
C GLU A 387 2.82 2.24 -19.41
N GLY A 388 3.24 1.89 -18.20
CA GLY A 388 4.48 2.37 -17.59
C GLY A 388 4.47 2.14 -16.08
N TRP A 389 5.50 2.65 -15.43
CA TRP A 389 5.62 2.56 -13.97
C TRP A 389 4.55 3.34 -13.21
N ASP A 390 3.97 4.36 -13.85
CA ASP A 390 2.90 5.21 -13.34
C ASP A 390 1.49 4.77 -13.79
N ASP A 391 1.36 3.59 -14.41
CA ASP A 391 0.04 3.04 -14.75
C ASP A 391 -0.83 2.94 -13.49
N PRO A 392 -2.06 3.49 -13.50
CA PRO A 392 -2.96 3.49 -12.35
C PRO A 392 -3.32 2.11 -11.78
N ARG A 393 -3.02 1.02 -12.46
CA ARG A 393 -3.22 -0.36 -12.03
C ARG A 393 -2.01 -0.93 -11.27
N MET A 394 -0.86 -0.26 -11.36
CA MET A 394 0.39 -0.66 -10.72
C MET A 394 0.38 -0.31 -9.23
N PRO A 395 0.93 -1.18 -8.35
CA PRO A 395 1.06 -0.90 -6.92
C PRO A 395 2.25 0.03 -6.60
N THR A 396 2.89 0.62 -7.59
CA THR A 396 3.94 1.62 -7.43
C THR A 396 3.36 2.91 -6.83
N ILE A 397 4.16 3.66 -6.05
CA ILE A 397 3.69 4.93 -5.47
C ILE A 397 3.29 5.92 -6.57
N VAL A 398 4.04 6.00 -7.65
CA VAL A 398 3.69 6.86 -8.79
C VAL A 398 2.39 6.42 -9.48
N GLY A 399 2.14 5.10 -9.57
CA GLY A 399 0.91 4.55 -10.15
C GLY A 399 -0.32 4.79 -9.28
N ILE A 400 -0.25 4.49 -7.98
CA ILE A 400 -1.37 4.73 -7.06
C ILE A 400 -1.67 6.23 -6.91
N ARG A 401 -0.65 7.10 -6.94
CA ARG A 401 -0.83 8.55 -6.98
C ARG A 401 -1.58 8.99 -8.24
N ARG A 402 -1.19 8.49 -9.43
CA ARG A 402 -1.86 8.79 -10.70
C ARG A 402 -3.30 8.25 -10.71
N ARG A 403 -3.55 7.12 -10.04
CA ARG A 403 -4.91 6.60 -9.85
C ARG A 403 -5.76 7.50 -8.94
N GLY A 404 -5.14 8.36 -8.12
CA GLY A 404 -5.82 9.35 -7.29
C GLY A 404 -5.82 9.05 -5.78
N PHE A 405 -5.03 8.09 -5.30
CA PHE A 405 -4.81 7.89 -3.88
C PHE A 405 -4.27 9.17 -3.24
N THR A 406 -4.56 9.36 -1.97
CA THR A 406 -4.08 10.49 -1.16
C THR A 406 -3.04 10.01 -0.16
N PRO A 407 -2.09 10.85 0.25
CA PRO A 407 -1.18 10.52 1.35
C PRO A 407 -1.93 10.08 2.60
N GLU A 408 -3.01 10.77 2.95
CA GLU A 408 -3.82 10.51 4.15
C GLU A 408 -4.49 9.14 4.09
N SER A 409 -4.96 8.70 2.91
CA SER A 409 -5.51 7.35 2.73
C SER A 409 -4.45 6.27 2.94
N ILE A 410 -3.19 6.53 2.55
CA ILE A 410 -2.06 5.63 2.79
C ILE A 410 -1.75 5.55 4.29
N HIS A 411 -1.71 6.70 4.98
CA HIS A 411 -1.51 6.75 6.43
C HIS A 411 -2.61 5.98 7.16
N LEU A 412 -3.88 6.25 6.83
CA LEU A 412 -5.04 5.56 7.40
C LEU A 412 -4.99 4.04 7.16
N PHE A 413 -4.56 3.62 5.97
CA PHE A 413 -4.35 2.20 5.68
C PHE A 413 -3.25 1.61 6.56
N CYS A 414 -2.09 2.26 6.68
CA CYS A 414 -0.98 1.80 7.52
C CYS A 414 -1.38 1.70 9.00
N GLU A 415 -2.17 2.64 9.50
CA GLU A 415 -2.75 2.59 10.84
C GLU A 415 -3.65 1.37 11.03
N ARG A 416 -4.56 1.11 10.08
CA ARG A 416 -5.52 0.00 10.16
C ARG A 416 -4.88 -1.36 10.18
N ILE A 417 -3.84 -1.55 9.37
CA ILE A 417 -3.13 -2.85 9.32
C ILE A 417 -2.17 -3.03 10.49
N GLY A 418 -1.73 -1.93 11.13
CA GLY A 418 -0.83 -1.95 12.27
C GLY A 418 0.56 -2.50 11.97
N VAL A 419 1.33 -2.75 13.04
CA VAL A 419 2.70 -3.25 12.99
C VAL A 419 2.81 -4.54 13.78
N THR A 420 3.21 -5.64 13.14
CA THR A 420 3.28 -6.98 13.74
C THR A 420 4.60 -7.67 13.36
N LYS A 421 4.93 -8.76 14.06
CA LYS A 421 6.04 -9.67 13.72
C LYS A 421 5.57 -10.93 12.98
N VAL A 422 4.33 -10.96 12.50
CA VAL A 422 3.78 -12.11 11.78
C VAL A 422 3.35 -11.67 10.39
N ASP A 423 3.91 -12.29 9.37
CA ASP A 423 3.50 -12.05 8.00
C ASP A 423 2.04 -12.48 7.79
N SER A 424 1.26 -11.59 7.24
CA SER A 424 -0.14 -11.82 6.91
C SER A 424 -0.49 -11.20 5.56
N TRP A 425 -1.48 -11.78 4.90
CA TRP A 425 -2.06 -11.18 3.70
C TRP A 425 -3.15 -10.19 4.09
N ILE A 426 -3.04 -9.00 3.59
CA ILE A 426 -4.04 -7.94 3.73
C ILE A 426 -4.90 -7.95 2.47
N ASP A 427 -6.22 -8.00 2.63
CA ASP A 427 -7.12 -7.93 1.48
C ASP A 427 -7.11 -6.54 0.85
N MET A 428 -7.14 -6.47 -0.49
CA MET A 428 -7.16 -5.22 -1.26
C MET A 428 -8.32 -4.31 -0.83
N SER A 429 -9.44 -4.88 -0.39
CA SER A 429 -10.61 -4.12 0.07
C SER A 429 -10.32 -3.25 1.29
N VAL A 430 -9.36 -3.63 2.15
CA VAL A 430 -8.92 -2.81 3.30
C VAL A 430 -8.21 -1.55 2.81
N PHE A 431 -7.36 -1.69 1.78
CA PHE A 431 -6.66 -0.57 1.16
C PHE A 431 -7.63 0.38 0.44
N GLU A 432 -8.52 -0.18 -0.38
CA GLU A 432 -9.58 0.59 -1.04
C GLU A 432 -10.57 1.19 -0.04
N GLY A 433 -10.82 0.52 1.10
CA GLY A 433 -11.67 1.01 2.19
C GLY A 433 -11.12 2.28 2.84
N ALA A 434 -9.83 2.30 3.17
CA ALA A 434 -9.16 3.48 3.71
C ALA A 434 -9.24 4.68 2.75
N LEU A 435 -9.11 4.41 1.44
CA LEU A 435 -9.24 5.42 0.41
C LEU A 435 -10.66 5.97 0.30
N ARG A 436 -11.70 5.09 0.35
CA ARG A 436 -13.11 5.55 0.32
C ARG A 436 -13.44 6.47 1.49
N ASP A 437 -12.98 6.11 2.68
CA ASP A 437 -13.26 6.88 3.89
C ASP A 437 -12.62 8.28 3.83
N ASP A 438 -11.37 8.37 3.35
CA ASP A 438 -10.69 9.64 3.14
C ASP A 438 -11.39 10.51 2.09
N LEU A 439 -11.79 9.89 0.96
CA LEU A 439 -12.43 10.61 -0.14
C LEU A 439 -13.89 10.98 0.16
N ASP A 440 -14.58 10.21 0.99
CA ASP A 440 -15.98 10.54 1.36
C ASP A 440 -16.07 11.86 2.12
N ASP A 441 -15.09 12.15 2.93
CA ASP A 441 -14.98 13.42 3.67
C ASP A 441 -14.48 14.59 2.79
N LYS A 442 -13.55 14.30 1.84
CA LYS A 442 -12.82 15.35 1.14
C LYS A 442 -13.38 15.71 -0.23
N ALA A 443 -13.84 14.72 -1.01
CA ALA A 443 -14.14 14.94 -2.41
C ALA A 443 -15.45 15.71 -2.65
N PRO A 444 -15.42 16.86 -3.37
CA PRO A 444 -16.63 17.53 -3.80
C PRO A 444 -17.48 16.62 -4.69
N ARG A 445 -18.79 16.76 -4.61
CA ARG A 445 -19.73 16.02 -5.46
C ARG A 445 -19.92 16.73 -6.80
N SER A 446 -20.05 15.94 -7.85
CA SER A 446 -20.35 16.41 -9.20
C SER A 446 -21.18 15.37 -9.93
N VAL A 447 -21.67 15.68 -11.11
CA VAL A 447 -22.41 14.74 -11.95
C VAL A 447 -21.62 14.45 -13.22
N ALA A 448 -21.53 13.15 -13.56
CA ALA A 448 -21.08 12.67 -14.86
C ALA A 448 -22.07 11.63 -15.38
N VAL A 449 -22.32 11.60 -16.65
CA VAL A 449 -23.07 10.58 -17.38
C VAL A 449 -22.07 9.79 -18.20
N LEU A 450 -21.86 8.53 -17.85
CA LEU A 450 -20.78 7.68 -18.39
C LEU A 450 -21.21 6.89 -19.63
N ASP A 451 -22.49 6.53 -19.73
CA ASP A 451 -23.09 5.89 -20.91
C ASP A 451 -24.32 6.71 -21.34
N PRO A 452 -24.12 7.80 -22.10
CA PRO A 452 -25.15 8.80 -22.34
C PRO A 452 -26.29 8.29 -23.24
N LEU A 453 -27.51 8.56 -22.78
CA LEU A 453 -28.75 8.45 -23.53
C LEU A 453 -29.42 9.81 -23.54
N LYS A 454 -29.88 10.27 -24.71
CA LYS A 454 -30.55 11.55 -24.83
C LYS A 454 -31.93 11.50 -24.19
N LEU A 455 -32.30 12.54 -23.45
CA LEU A 455 -33.64 12.77 -22.91
C LEU A 455 -34.13 14.13 -23.37
N VAL A 456 -35.33 14.18 -23.95
CA VAL A 456 -36.00 15.39 -24.42
C VAL A 456 -37.20 15.66 -23.52
N ILE A 457 -37.29 16.86 -22.95
CA ILE A 457 -38.48 17.30 -22.19
C ILE A 457 -39.38 18.07 -23.16
N ASP A 458 -40.42 17.41 -23.70
CA ASP A 458 -41.23 17.91 -24.81
C ASP A 458 -41.98 19.20 -24.48
N ASN A 459 -42.49 19.33 -23.26
CA ASN A 459 -43.20 20.51 -22.79
C ASN A 459 -42.31 21.56 -22.10
N TYR A 460 -40.96 21.44 -22.15
CA TYR A 460 -40.03 22.45 -21.64
C TYR A 460 -39.80 23.51 -22.74
N PRO A 461 -39.93 24.82 -22.44
CA PRO A 461 -39.70 25.86 -23.41
C PRO A 461 -38.28 25.80 -24.03
N GLU A 462 -38.19 25.97 -25.33
CA GLU A 462 -36.96 25.73 -26.07
C GLU A 462 -35.79 26.63 -25.65
N ASP A 463 -36.09 27.90 -25.39
CA ASP A 463 -35.10 28.91 -24.99
C ASP A 463 -34.98 29.09 -23.46
N LEU A 464 -35.73 28.34 -22.68
CA LEU A 464 -35.69 28.45 -21.21
C LEU A 464 -34.48 27.72 -20.68
N GLU A 465 -33.70 28.39 -19.83
CA GLU A 465 -32.65 27.82 -19.01
C GLU A 465 -32.84 28.24 -17.55
N GLU A 466 -32.86 27.31 -16.67
CA GLU A 466 -33.02 27.56 -15.25
C GLU A 466 -31.87 26.97 -14.44
N ALA A 467 -31.50 27.65 -13.38
CA ALA A 467 -30.52 27.15 -12.43
C ALA A 467 -31.10 26.07 -11.51
N CYS A 468 -30.43 24.95 -11.40
CA CYS A 468 -30.58 23.96 -10.35
C CYS A 468 -29.38 24.06 -9.38
N THR A 469 -29.61 23.77 -8.12
CA THR A 469 -28.60 23.85 -7.07
C THR A 469 -28.45 22.51 -6.34
N ALA A 470 -27.21 22.16 -5.99
CA ALA A 470 -26.88 21.00 -5.19
C ALA A 470 -25.79 21.36 -4.17
N PRO A 471 -25.71 20.69 -3.03
CA PRO A 471 -24.59 20.89 -2.12
C PRO A 471 -23.27 20.47 -2.80
N VAL A 472 -22.20 21.24 -2.56
CA VAL A 472 -20.86 20.84 -2.97
C VAL A 472 -20.45 19.56 -2.25
N HIS A 473 -20.85 19.44 -0.98
CA HIS A 473 -20.64 18.25 -0.16
C HIS A 473 -21.80 18.03 0.82
N PRO A 474 -22.41 16.82 0.90
CA PRO A 474 -23.57 16.58 1.71
C PRO A 474 -23.32 16.68 3.22
N HIS A 475 -22.10 16.38 3.67
CA HIS A 475 -21.71 16.40 5.08
C HIS A 475 -21.00 17.70 5.49
N HIS A 476 -20.70 18.58 4.53
CA HIS A 476 -19.98 19.84 4.73
C HIS A 476 -20.77 21.02 4.13
N PRO A 477 -21.88 21.46 4.79
CA PRO A 477 -22.70 22.57 4.31
C PRO A 477 -21.93 23.89 4.16
N GLU A 478 -20.87 24.07 4.95
CA GLU A 478 -19.97 25.22 4.91
C GLU A 478 -19.22 25.36 3.58
N ARG A 479 -19.08 24.28 2.79
CA ARG A 479 -18.51 24.32 1.43
C ARG A 479 -19.48 24.90 0.40
N GLY A 480 -20.72 25.20 0.80
CA GLY A 480 -21.69 25.86 -0.02
C GLY A 480 -22.40 24.97 -1.02
N VAL A 481 -22.92 25.58 -2.07
CA VAL A 481 -23.69 24.93 -3.12
C VAL A 481 -23.04 25.17 -4.49
N ARG A 482 -23.22 24.20 -5.38
CA ARG A 482 -22.90 24.30 -6.82
C ARG A 482 -24.19 24.55 -7.59
N THR A 483 -24.08 25.28 -8.69
CA THR A 483 -25.20 25.64 -9.56
C THR A 483 -24.92 25.14 -10.98
N PHE A 484 -25.93 24.54 -11.59
CA PHE A 484 -25.83 24.02 -12.94
C PHE A 484 -27.18 24.20 -13.68
N PRO A 485 -27.16 24.45 -15.01
CA PRO A 485 -28.37 24.73 -15.77
C PRO A 485 -29.14 23.45 -16.12
N ILE A 486 -30.48 23.56 -16.15
CA ILE A 486 -31.35 22.61 -16.83
C ILE A 486 -31.85 23.24 -18.14
N SER A 487 -31.94 22.43 -19.20
CA SER A 487 -32.43 22.78 -20.51
C SER A 487 -33.42 21.72 -21.00
N ARG A 488 -34.01 21.96 -22.18
CA ARG A 488 -34.95 21.01 -22.80
C ARG A 488 -34.34 19.65 -23.08
N GLU A 489 -33.08 19.61 -23.55
CA GLU A 489 -32.35 18.37 -23.85
C GLU A 489 -31.33 18.07 -22.74
N LEU A 490 -31.31 16.81 -22.30
CA LEU A 490 -30.44 16.30 -21.25
C LEU A 490 -29.73 15.03 -21.69
N TRP A 491 -28.62 14.70 -21.04
CA TRP A 491 -28.01 13.38 -21.02
C TRP A 491 -28.32 12.69 -19.69
N ILE A 492 -28.76 11.43 -19.80
CA ILE A 492 -28.99 10.53 -18.65
C ILE A 492 -28.18 9.25 -18.86
N GLU A 493 -27.99 8.43 -17.80
CA GLU A 493 -27.42 7.10 -17.99
C GLU A 493 -28.39 6.22 -18.79
N ARG A 494 -27.84 5.46 -19.75
CA ARG A 494 -28.63 4.49 -20.52
C ARG A 494 -29.32 3.46 -19.64
N GLU A 495 -28.67 3.02 -18.56
CA GLU A 495 -29.24 2.10 -17.57
C GLU A 495 -30.44 2.69 -16.78
N ASP A 496 -30.63 4.01 -16.80
CA ASP A 496 -31.76 4.67 -16.17
C ASP A 496 -33.06 4.59 -16.97
N PHE A 497 -33.02 4.06 -18.19
CA PHE A 497 -34.19 3.78 -19.02
C PHE A 497 -34.27 2.33 -19.45
N VAL A 498 -35.49 1.75 -19.40
CA VAL A 498 -35.83 0.48 -20.03
C VAL A 498 -37.20 0.53 -20.66
N GLU A 499 -37.38 -0.11 -21.82
CA GLU A 499 -38.67 -0.20 -22.50
C GLU A 499 -39.67 -1.08 -21.72
N ASN A 500 -39.20 -2.25 -21.26
CA ASN A 500 -39.99 -3.24 -20.55
C ASN A 500 -39.35 -3.51 -19.16
N PRO A 501 -39.84 -2.81 -18.11
CA PRO A 501 -39.18 -2.85 -16.79
C PRO A 501 -39.33 -4.22 -16.10
N PRO A 502 -38.27 -4.78 -15.55
CA PRO A 502 -38.39 -5.94 -14.66
C PRO A 502 -39.05 -5.54 -13.33
N LYS A 503 -39.59 -6.56 -12.63
CA LYS A 503 -40.20 -6.33 -11.30
C LYS A 503 -39.17 -5.67 -10.35
N GLY A 504 -39.58 -4.52 -9.77
CA GLY A 504 -38.72 -3.80 -8.82
C GLY A 504 -37.84 -2.73 -9.46
N TYR A 505 -37.96 -2.49 -10.76
CA TYR A 505 -37.29 -1.36 -11.41
C TYR A 505 -38.07 -0.06 -11.13
N PHE A 506 -37.38 0.95 -10.59
CA PHE A 506 -38.00 2.22 -10.18
C PHE A 506 -37.47 3.42 -10.98
N ARG A 507 -36.67 3.20 -12.02
CA ARG A 507 -36.15 4.25 -12.89
C ARG A 507 -37.12 4.51 -14.05
N LEU A 508 -36.68 5.10 -15.15
CA LEU A 508 -37.54 5.58 -16.23
C LEU A 508 -37.98 4.47 -17.18
N PHE A 509 -39.27 4.43 -17.51
CA PHE A 509 -39.89 3.62 -18.53
C PHE A 509 -41.23 4.27 -18.98
N PRO A 510 -41.81 3.90 -20.11
CA PRO A 510 -43.02 4.52 -20.62
C PRO A 510 -44.15 4.59 -19.59
N GLY A 511 -44.69 5.80 -19.34
CA GLY A 511 -45.74 6.08 -18.35
C GLY A 511 -45.25 6.19 -16.89
N ASN A 512 -43.99 5.99 -16.59
CA ASN A 512 -43.45 6.14 -15.24
C ASN A 512 -42.91 7.53 -14.95
N LYS A 513 -43.04 7.95 -13.68
CA LYS A 513 -42.54 9.21 -13.16
C LYS A 513 -41.28 8.98 -12.34
N VAL A 514 -40.27 9.82 -12.59
CA VAL A 514 -39.02 9.86 -11.81
C VAL A 514 -38.67 11.33 -11.52
N ARG A 515 -37.80 11.53 -10.52
CA ARG A 515 -37.20 12.83 -10.26
C ARG A 515 -35.87 12.93 -10.95
N LEU A 516 -35.68 13.96 -11.74
CA LEU A 516 -34.37 14.47 -12.10
C LEU A 516 -33.71 15.02 -10.83
N ARG A 517 -32.60 14.45 -10.40
CA ARG A 517 -31.94 14.79 -9.14
C ARG A 517 -31.63 16.28 -9.09
N TYR A 518 -32.03 16.96 -8.06
CA TYR A 518 -31.97 18.43 -7.88
C TYR A 518 -32.82 19.25 -8.88
N GLY A 519 -33.54 18.61 -9.78
CA GLY A 519 -34.39 19.23 -10.78
C GLY A 519 -35.88 18.93 -10.53
N TYR A 520 -36.56 18.59 -11.61
CA TYR A 520 -38.00 18.39 -11.65
C TYR A 520 -38.41 16.91 -11.61
N VAL A 521 -39.67 16.65 -11.38
CA VAL A 521 -40.31 15.37 -11.69
C VAL A 521 -40.63 15.36 -13.17
N ILE A 522 -40.34 14.26 -13.85
CA ILE A 522 -40.66 14.00 -15.24
C ILE A 522 -41.46 12.71 -15.39
N GLU A 523 -42.27 12.59 -16.45
CA GLU A 523 -43.01 11.40 -16.84
C GLU A 523 -42.59 11.00 -18.28
N CYS A 524 -42.22 9.75 -18.47
CA CYS A 524 -41.83 9.26 -19.81
C CYS A 524 -43.08 9.12 -20.70
N THR A 525 -43.11 9.81 -21.84
CA THR A 525 -44.19 9.78 -22.85
C THR A 525 -43.90 8.86 -24.01
N GLY A 526 -42.59 8.58 -24.27
CA GLY A 526 -42.17 7.77 -25.38
C GLY A 526 -40.66 7.66 -25.52
N PHE A 527 -40.19 7.05 -26.61
CA PHE A 527 -38.78 6.94 -26.95
C PHE A 527 -38.59 6.68 -28.43
N ASP A 528 -37.44 7.07 -28.97
CA ASP A 528 -37.02 6.82 -30.35
C ASP A 528 -36.03 5.66 -30.43
N LYS A 529 -36.02 4.96 -31.57
CA LYS A 529 -35.06 3.87 -31.85
C LYS A 529 -34.36 4.10 -33.19
N ASP A 530 -33.14 3.61 -33.29
CA ASP A 530 -32.43 3.48 -34.57
C ASP A 530 -32.91 2.26 -35.38
N ALA A 531 -32.31 2.08 -36.56
CA ALA A 531 -32.66 0.97 -37.46
C ALA A 531 -32.32 -0.42 -36.85
N ASP A 532 -31.41 -0.48 -35.88
CA ASP A 532 -30.97 -1.70 -35.17
C ASP A 532 -31.83 -1.98 -33.94
N GLY A 533 -32.78 -1.09 -33.63
CA GLY A 533 -33.70 -1.21 -32.48
C GLY A 533 -33.14 -0.67 -31.16
N ASN A 534 -31.96 -0.04 -31.15
CA ASN A 534 -31.42 0.61 -29.96
C ASN A 534 -32.15 1.92 -29.66
N VAL A 535 -32.40 2.19 -28.40
CA VAL A 535 -33.00 3.45 -27.98
C VAL A 535 -31.99 4.59 -28.15
N THR A 536 -32.41 5.65 -28.89
CA THR A 536 -31.57 6.81 -29.20
C THR A 536 -31.99 8.06 -28.44
N ALA A 537 -33.27 8.21 -28.10
CA ALA A 537 -33.80 9.30 -27.30
C ALA A 537 -34.98 8.83 -26.44
N VAL A 538 -35.18 9.46 -25.30
CA VAL A 538 -36.37 9.29 -24.43
C VAL A 538 -37.10 10.59 -24.35
N HIS A 539 -38.44 10.56 -24.55
CA HIS A 539 -39.30 11.69 -24.48
C HIS A 539 -40.04 11.76 -23.14
N CYS A 540 -40.10 12.95 -22.54
CA CYS A 540 -40.72 13.16 -21.24
C CYS A 540 -41.46 14.47 -21.16
N ASN A 541 -42.49 14.52 -20.32
CA ASN A 541 -43.07 15.76 -19.85
C ASN A 541 -42.62 16.07 -18.41
N TYR A 542 -42.26 17.32 -18.11
CA TYR A 542 -41.94 17.75 -16.76
C TYR A 542 -43.15 18.39 -16.08
N PHE A 543 -43.12 18.42 -14.76
CA PHE A 543 -44.12 19.08 -13.90
C PHE A 543 -43.52 20.38 -13.33
N PRO A 544 -43.94 21.57 -13.81
CA PRO A 544 -43.29 22.84 -13.46
C PRO A 544 -43.30 23.17 -11.98
N ASP A 545 -44.31 22.71 -11.24
CA ASP A 545 -44.48 22.91 -9.80
C ASP A 545 -43.66 21.95 -8.92
N SER A 546 -42.89 21.05 -9.52
CA SER A 546 -42.17 19.96 -8.81
C SER A 546 -40.70 20.24 -8.56
N LYS A 547 -40.18 21.46 -8.83
CA LYS A 547 -38.75 21.79 -8.73
C LYS A 547 -38.19 21.50 -7.35
N SER A 548 -37.04 20.82 -7.28
CA SER A 548 -36.34 20.57 -6.02
C SER A 548 -35.98 21.88 -5.31
N GLY A 549 -36.18 21.96 -4.00
CA GLY A 549 -35.93 23.17 -3.21
C GLY A 549 -37.05 24.20 -3.22
N THR A 550 -38.23 23.92 -3.84
CA THR A 550 -39.42 24.74 -3.80
C THR A 550 -40.51 24.08 -2.98
N ASP A 551 -41.56 24.83 -2.59
CA ASP A 551 -42.71 24.33 -1.82
C ASP A 551 -43.41 23.17 -2.52
N GLY A 552 -43.44 23.17 -3.85
CA GLY A 552 -44.03 22.11 -4.69
C GLY A 552 -43.19 20.84 -4.83
N ALA A 553 -41.96 20.84 -4.33
CA ALA A 553 -41.00 19.73 -4.53
C ALA A 553 -41.57 18.35 -4.11
N ASN A 554 -42.42 18.31 -3.10
CA ASN A 554 -42.98 17.07 -2.53
C ASN A 554 -44.39 16.73 -3.03
N THR A 555 -44.96 17.48 -3.96
CA THR A 555 -46.30 17.28 -4.52
C THR A 555 -46.43 15.92 -5.19
N TYR A 556 -45.35 15.48 -5.87
CA TYR A 556 -45.33 14.21 -6.60
C TYR A 556 -44.50 13.16 -5.83
N LYS A 557 -45.16 12.09 -5.41
CA LYS A 557 -44.51 10.96 -4.75
C LYS A 557 -43.91 10.02 -5.80
N VAL A 558 -42.61 10.14 -6.05
CA VAL A 558 -41.89 9.28 -6.98
C VAL A 558 -40.84 8.45 -6.21
N LYS A 559 -40.60 7.21 -6.66
CA LYS A 559 -39.58 6.32 -6.09
C LYS A 559 -38.25 6.47 -6.78
N GLY A 560 -38.24 6.76 -8.09
CA GLY A 560 -37.05 6.88 -8.93
C GLY A 560 -36.43 8.26 -8.78
N ASN A 561 -35.07 8.24 -8.72
CA ASN A 561 -34.27 9.46 -8.76
C ASN A 561 -33.07 9.16 -9.67
N ILE A 562 -32.96 9.87 -10.78
CA ILE A 562 -31.92 9.72 -11.79
C ILE A 562 -31.07 10.98 -11.87
N HIS A 563 -29.77 10.83 -12.14
CA HIS A 563 -28.90 11.99 -12.38
C HIS A 563 -28.86 12.32 -13.88
N TRP A 564 -28.42 13.51 -14.19
CA TRP A 564 -28.48 14.06 -15.53
C TRP A 564 -27.51 15.25 -15.69
N VAL A 565 -27.16 15.57 -16.93
CA VAL A 565 -26.51 16.83 -17.28
C VAL A 565 -27.23 17.47 -18.46
N SER A 566 -27.21 18.82 -18.55
CA SER A 566 -27.78 19.56 -19.69
C SER A 566 -26.99 19.26 -20.96
N ALA A 567 -27.63 18.83 -22.03
CA ALA A 567 -26.95 18.52 -23.29
C ALA A 567 -26.26 19.74 -23.92
N LYS A 568 -26.81 20.93 -23.67
CA LYS A 568 -26.27 22.21 -24.16
C LYS A 568 -24.99 22.64 -23.43
N HIS A 569 -24.87 22.31 -22.12
CA HIS A 569 -23.82 22.84 -21.25
C HIS A 569 -22.82 21.80 -20.78
N ALA A 570 -23.15 20.53 -20.92
CA ALA A 570 -22.25 19.44 -20.49
C ALA A 570 -20.95 19.45 -21.31
N GLN A 571 -19.86 19.17 -20.64
CA GLN A 571 -18.55 19.07 -21.26
C GLN A 571 -18.22 17.59 -21.56
N PRO A 572 -17.79 17.27 -22.79
CA PRO A 572 -17.33 15.92 -23.11
C PRO A 572 -16.03 15.63 -22.36
N ALA A 573 -15.91 14.39 -21.82
CA ALA A 573 -14.76 13.95 -21.06
C ALA A 573 -14.43 12.49 -21.40
N GLU A 574 -13.13 12.16 -21.44
CA GLU A 574 -12.69 10.77 -21.41
C GLU A 574 -12.71 10.28 -19.98
N VAL A 575 -13.32 9.13 -19.73
CA VAL A 575 -13.32 8.49 -18.42
C VAL A 575 -12.71 7.11 -18.52
N ARG A 576 -11.69 6.87 -17.68
CA ARG A 576 -10.96 5.62 -17.58
C ARG A 576 -11.40 4.89 -16.32
N ILE A 577 -12.05 3.76 -16.51
CA ILE A 577 -12.51 2.90 -15.44
C ILE A 577 -11.42 1.87 -15.18
N TYR A 578 -10.71 2.03 -14.06
CA TYR A 578 -9.70 1.07 -13.62
C TYR A 578 -10.28 0.07 -12.63
N ASP A 579 -9.82 -1.17 -12.72
CA ASP A 579 -10.10 -2.24 -11.78
C ASP A 579 -8.79 -2.90 -11.33
N ARG A 580 -8.87 -3.97 -10.53
CA ARG A 580 -7.70 -4.73 -10.08
C ARG A 580 -6.95 -5.32 -11.27
N LEU A 581 -5.62 -5.22 -11.27
CA LEU A 581 -4.78 -5.72 -12.36
C LEU A 581 -4.81 -7.25 -12.47
N PHE A 582 -5.02 -7.95 -11.35
CA PHE A 582 -5.08 -9.41 -11.29
C PHE A 582 -6.45 -9.90 -10.86
N LYS A 583 -6.87 -11.05 -11.41
CA LYS A 583 -8.13 -11.73 -11.05
C LYS A 583 -7.99 -12.57 -9.78
N GLU A 584 -6.78 -13.09 -9.52
CA GLU A 584 -6.50 -13.98 -8.42
C GLU A 584 -5.94 -13.23 -7.20
N PRO A 585 -6.34 -13.64 -5.97
CA PRO A 585 -5.82 -12.99 -4.75
C PRO A 585 -4.30 -13.13 -4.59
N HIS A 586 -3.72 -14.21 -5.08
CA HIS A 586 -2.29 -14.52 -4.98
C HIS A 586 -1.74 -14.89 -6.35
N PRO A 587 -1.46 -13.89 -7.23
CA PRO A 587 -1.17 -14.13 -8.64
C PRO A 587 0.06 -14.97 -8.91
N ASP A 588 1.03 -15.00 -7.99
CA ASP A 588 2.30 -15.70 -8.12
C ASP A 588 2.50 -16.86 -7.11
N ALA A 589 1.42 -17.28 -6.46
CA ALA A 589 1.47 -18.34 -5.45
C ALA A 589 1.95 -19.68 -6.04
N GLY A 590 2.80 -20.39 -5.28
CA GLY A 590 3.27 -21.71 -5.68
C GLY A 590 4.15 -21.73 -6.93
N GLY A 591 4.67 -20.57 -7.38
CA GLY A 591 5.47 -20.48 -8.61
C GLY A 591 4.64 -20.38 -9.89
N ALA A 592 3.34 -20.09 -9.78
CA ALA A 592 2.46 -19.87 -10.93
C ALA A 592 2.94 -18.70 -11.81
N ASN A 593 2.65 -18.80 -13.10
CA ASN A 593 2.89 -17.71 -14.03
C ASN A 593 1.87 -16.58 -13.78
N PHE A 594 2.31 -15.53 -13.12
CA PHE A 594 1.45 -14.40 -12.75
C PHE A 594 0.80 -13.69 -13.95
N LEU A 595 1.34 -13.81 -15.15
CA LEU A 595 0.76 -13.20 -16.36
C LEU A 595 -0.58 -13.84 -16.72
N GLU A 596 -0.81 -15.12 -16.38
CA GLU A 596 -2.08 -15.82 -16.60
C GLU A 596 -3.20 -15.31 -15.67
N ALA A 597 -2.82 -14.71 -14.55
CA ALA A 597 -3.74 -14.10 -13.59
C ALA A 597 -4.14 -12.65 -13.95
N LEU A 598 -3.60 -12.07 -15.03
CA LEU A 598 -3.96 -10.72 -15.47
C LEU A 598 -5.47 -10.60 -15.75
N ASN A 599 -6.04 -9.49 -15.33
CA ASN A 599 -7.42 -9.12 -15.59
C ASN A 599 -7.51 -8.33 -16.92
N PRO A 600 -8.06 -8.92 -17.99
CA PRO A 600 -8.21 -8.24 -19.28
C PRO A 600 -9.13 -7.01 -19.19
N ASP A 601 -10.08 -7.02 -18.26
CA ASP A 601 -11.04 -5.94 -18.04
C ASP A 601 -10.57 -4.91 -17.01
N SER A 602 -9.29 -4.93 -16.66
CA SER A 602 -8.71 -4.02 -15.66
C SER A 602 -8.69 -2.53 -16.08
N LYS A 603 -8.93 -2.24 -17.36
CA LYS A 603 -9.05 -0.88 -17.90
C LYS A 603 -10.14 -0.82 -18.99
N LYS A 604 -11.13 0.07 -18.79
CA LYS A 604 -12.14 0.41 -19.78
C LYS A 604 -12.13 1.92 -20.00
N ILE A 605 -12.18 2.37 -21.25
CA ILE A 605 -12.29 3.77 -21.60
C ILE A 605 -13.69 4.05 -22.14
N THR A 606 -14.33 5.12 -21.66
CA THR A 606 -15.65 5.57 -22.15
C THR A 606 -15.63 7.08 -22.36
N GLN A 607 -16.49 7.56 -23.28
CA GLN A 607 -16.77 8.98 -23.45
C GLN A 607 -17.98 9.35 -22.60
N ALA A 608 -17.79 10.34 -21.77
CA ALA A 608 -18.79 10.80 -20.81
C ALA A 608 -19.16 12.26 -21.05
N TYR A 609 -20.27 12.69 -20.46
CA TYR A 609 -20.62 14.09 -20.31
C TYR A 609 -20.61 14.48 -18.85
N VAL A 610 -19.86 15.50 -18.48
CA VAL A 610 -19.75 16.00 -17.10
C VAL A 610 -20.47 17.35 -16.98
N GLU A 611 -20.95 17.66 -15.77
CA GLU A 611 -21.57 18.97 -15.51
C GLU A 611 -20.59 20.13 -15.70
N PRO A 612 -21.07 21.33 -16.02
CA PRO A 612 -20.20 22.51 -16.17
C PRO A 612 -19.34 22.74 -14.92
N GLY A 613 -18.07 23.08 -15.16
CA GLY A 613 -17.08 23.29 -14.10
C GLY A 613 -16.35 22.02 -13.63
N ALA A 614 -16.91 20.82 -13.82
CA ALA A 614 -16.20 19.60 -13.54
C ALA A 614 -15.11 19.32 -14.58
N GLY A 615 -15.33 19.70 -15.84
CA GLY A 615 -14.34 19.54 -16.91
C GLY A 615 -13.19 20.54 -16.89
N ASP A 616 -13.28 21.60 -16.09
CA ASP A 616 -12.29 22.68 -16.00
C ASP A 616 -11.39 22.57 -14.77
N VAL A 617 -11.51 21.47 -13.99
CA VAL A 617 -10.70 21.28 -12.79
C VAL A 617 -9.23 21.03 -13.13
N ALA A 618 -8.35 21.46 -12.23
CA ALA A 618 -6.92 21.21 -12.36
C ALA A 618 -6.60 19.71 -12.31
N PRO A 619 -5.52 19.25 -12.98
CA PRO A 619 -5.00 17.90 -12.79
C PRO A 619 -4.84 17.55 -11.29
N GLU A 620 -5.00 16.28 -10.94
CA GLU A 620 -5.01 15.75 -9.57
C GLU A 620 -6.21 16.19 -8.70
N THR A 621 -7.18 16.97 -9.24
CA THR A 621 -8.43 17.27 -8.55
C THR A 621 -9.30 16.02 -8.45
N ARG A 622 -9.73 15.69 -7.25
CA ARG A 622 -10.57 14.52 -6.95
C ARG A 622 -12.01 14.95 -6.80
N LEU A 623 -12.92 14.22 -7.44
CA LEU A 623 -14.37 14.44 -7.42
C LEU A 623 -15.08 13.13 -7.10
N GLN A 624 -16.23 13.20 -6.45
CA GLN A 624 -17.17 12.10 -6.47
C GLN A 624 -18.18 12.33 -7.60
N PHE A 625 -18.14 11.51 -8.66
CA PHE A 625 -19.26 11.45 -9.59
C PHE A 625 -20.38 10.67 -8.93
N GLU A 626 -21.48 11.37 -8.62
CA GLU A 626 -22.60 10.83 -7.87
C GLU A 626 -23.10 9.52 -8.50
N ARG A 627 -23.32 8.48 -7.70
CA ARG A 627 -23.68 7.10 -8.06
C ARG A 627 -22.55 6.25 -8.64
N HIS A 628 -21.48 6.81 -9.21
CA HIS A 628 -20.44 6.06 -9.89
C HIS A 628 -19.21 5.76 -9.02
N GLY A 629 -18.75 6.71 -8.22
CA GLY A 629 -17.56 6.55 -7.43
C GLY A 629 -16.72 7.81 -7.35
N TYR A 630 -15.47 7.63 -6.97
CA TYR A 630 -14.48 8.70 -6.88
C TYR A 630 -13.59 8.68 -8.11
N PHE A 631 -13.31 9.87 -8.63
CA PHE A 631 -12.53 10.10 -9.83
C PHE A 631 -11.50 11.19 -9.60
N VAL A 632 -10.41 11.13 -10.33
CA VAL A 632 -9.37 12.17 -10.33
C VAL A 632 -9.14 12.65 -11.76
N ALA A 633 -9.00 13.96 -11.96
CA ALA A 633 -8.49 14.49 -13.21
C ALA A 633 -7.04 14.01 -13.41
N ASP A 634 -6.78 13.27 -14.50
CA ASP A 634 -5.48 12.64 -14.74
C ASP A 634 -4.36 13.70 -14.77
N ARG A 635 -3.29 13.44 -14.01
CA ARG A 635 -2.20 14.40 -13.84
C ARG A 635 -1.38 14.65 -15.11
N VAL A 636 -1.43 13.73 -16.07
CA VAL A 636 -0.61 13.75 -17.30
C VAL A 636 -1.47 14.13 -18.52
N ASP A 637 -2.64 13.52 -18.63
CA ASP A 637 -3.45 13.56 -19.86
C ASP A 637 -4.59 14.58 -19.81
N SER A 638 -5.07 14.97 -18.60
CA SER A 638 -6.12 15.98 -18.47
C SER A 638 -5.58 17.38 -18.82
N LYS A 639 -6.30 18.07 -19.70
CA LYS A 639 -5.91 19.41 -20.19
C LYS A 639 -7.16 20.28 -20.32
N PRO A 640 -7.04 21.61 -20.25
CA PRO A 640 -8.13 22.52 -20.54
C PRO A 640 -8.84 22.19 -21.87
N GLY A 641 -10.15 22.02 -21.84
CA GLY A 641 -10.97 21.64 -23.00
C GLY A 641 -10.91 20.16 -23.42
N LYS A 642 -10.07 19.35 -22.76
CA LYS A 642 -9.96 17.90 -22.95
C LYS A 642 -9.77 17.20 -21.59
N PRO A 643 -10.79 17.20 -20.74
CA PRO A 643 -10.68 16.56 -19.43
C PRO A 643 -10.61 15.04 -19.57
N VAL A 644 -9.71 14.44 -18.77
CA VAL A 644 -9.53 12.99 -18.64
C VAL A 644 -9.65 12.63 -17.17
N PHE A 645 -10.56 11.72 -16.84
CA PHE A 645 -10.77 11.28 -15.46
C PHE A 645 -10.44 9.81 -15.28
N ASN A 646 -9.65 9.52 -14.26
CA ASN A 646 -9.39 8.15 -13.80
C ASN A 646 -10.34 7.79 -12.66
N ARG A 647 -11.04 6.64 -12.74
CA ARG A 647 -11.77 6.12 -11.60
C ARG A 647 -10.76 5.68 -10.52
N ILE A 648 -10.85 6.29 -9.37
CA ILE A 648 -10.05 5.96 -8.19
C ILE A 648 -10.57 4.66 -7.58
N VAL A 649 -11.84 4.70 -7.13
CA VAL A 649 -12.53 3.57 -6.48
C VAL A 649 -14.04 3.76 -6.59
N GLY A 650 -14.81 2.66 -6.60
CA GLY A 650 -16.26 2.70 -6.53
C GLY A 650 -16.78 3.09 -5.14
N LEU A 651 -18.07 3.50 -5.05
CA LEU A 651 -18.70 3.87 -3.77
C LEU A 651 -18.76 2.70 -2.77
N ARG A 652 -18.76 1.46 -3.27
CA ARG A 652 -18.81 0.24 -2.45
C ARG A 652 -17.84 -0.77 -3.06
N ASP A 653 -17.39 -1.70 -2.24
CA ASP A 653 -16.69 -2.85 -2.74
C ASP A 653 -17.68 -3.80 -3.45
N SER A 654 -17.53 -3.90 -4.76
CA SER A 654 -18.33 -4.75 -5.64
C SER A 654 -17.52 -5.91 -6.23
N TRP A 655 -16.24 -6.06 -5.85
CA TRP A 655 -15.37 -7.11 -6.40
C TRP A 655 -15.93 -8.52 -6.13
N GLY A 656 -16.01 -9.33 -7.18
CA GLY A 656 -16.51 -10.71 -7.10
C GLY A 656 -18.01 -10.84 -6.82
N LYS A 657 -18.78 -9.74 -6.81
CA LYS A 657 -20.24 -9.79 -6.72
C LYS A 657 -20.84 -9.74 -8.12
N PRO A 658 -21.89 -10.53 -8.41
CA PRO A 658 -22.62 -10.41 -9.68
C PRO A 658 -23.19 -8.99 -9.78
N ALA A 659 -23.14 -8.42 -11.01
CA ALA A 659 -23.63 -7.09 -11.36
C ALA A 659 -25.15 -6.93 -11.15
#